data_60ad5c829cd1169c976822e5b54e7d11
#
_entry.id   60ad5c829cd1169c976822e5b54e7d11
#
_cell.length_a   1.000
_cell.length_b   1.000
_cell.length_c   1.000
_cell.angle_alpha   90.00
_cell.angle_beta   90.00
_cell.angle_gamma   90.00
#
_symmetry.space_group_name_H-M   'P 1'
#
loop_
_entity.id
_entity.type
_entity.pdbx_description
1 polymer ?
#
loop_
_entity_poly.entity_id
_entity_poly.type
_entity_poly.pdbx_seq_one_letter_code
_entity_poly.pdbx_strand_id
1 'polypeptide(L)'
;MSVRVPNLSAMSGATQLSFADLGPRWDPAASPIDETPLRDTTFVVVDLETTGGRSKSADGAPCDAITEIGAVKVRGGVVLGEFATLVDPQRAIPPQIVRLTGITTAMVCDAPTIDAVLPMFFEFAGLDHGAVLVAHNAGFDVGFLRAAAQRCDIPWPRPQVLCTVRLARRVLSREEAPSVRLGALARLFAAAAQPTHRALDDARATVDVLHALIERVGNQGVHTYADLRSYLPDVTPAQRRKRVLAEGLPHRPGVYLFRGPAGEVLYIGTAVDLRRRVGQYFTGADPRGRMKEMVALAGAVDHVECAHALEAGVRELRLLAAHAPPYNRRSRFPQRWWWLALTDEAFPRLAATRAPRHDRAVGPFRSRTDATDIAALLARFTGLRTCTARLGRSALHGPACPEVEVSPCPAARGVTATSYAAAVARAAALIDGQDNAALAAAVRHVSALAEQRHFESAARLRDRTATAIETLWRGQRLRALASLPELIAAAPDSPDGRGGYHLAVIRYGQLAAAGTARRGVPPMPVIDAIHAGAQAILRTAAPIGGALVEETALIARWLAGPGVRVVRVTAETDEGWASPLASAGPWSAWAASARSARLAWQQDPARAPRGGDSGLLAEPHPSREQLFGRPRVDGGAGPSQPFLPGGQPFSAAG
;
A
#
# COMPACT_ATOMS: atom_id res chain seq x y z
N MET A 1 9.76 -38.54 -48.80
CA MET A 1 9.52 -38.72 -47.35
C MET A 1 8.74 -37.50 -46.85
N SER A 2 7.45 -37.71 -46.71
CA SER A 2 6.48 -36.65 -46.36
C SER A 2 6.30 -36.63 -44.85
N VAL A 3 6.68 -35.53 -44.18
CA VAL A 3 6.45 -35.32 -42.77
C VAL A 3 5.07 -34.72 -42.60
N ARG A 4 4.15 -35.47 -42.00
CA ARG A 4 2.81 -35.03 -41.61
C ARG A 4 2.92 -34.08 -40.43
N VAL A 5 2.37 -32.90 -40.56
CA VAL A 5 2.09 -31.95 -39.45
C VAL A 5 0.79 -32.41 -38.78
N PRO A 6 0.73 -32.56 -37.47
CA PRO A 6 -0.52 -32.90 -36.78
C PRO A 6 -1.46 -31.70 -36.71
N ASN A 7 -2.73 -31.97 -36.95
CA ASN A 7 -3.87 -31.07 -37.02
C ASN A 7 -4.20 -30.48 -35.62
N LEU A 8 -4.15 -29.15 -35.48
CA LEU A 8 -4.48 -28.37 -34.28
C LEU A 8 -5.99 -28.06 -34.19
N SER A 9 -6.84 -29.07 -34.31
CA SER A 9 -8.29 -28.92 -34.20
C SER A 9 -8.89 -29.85 -33.15
N ALA A 10 -8.44 -29.77 -31.90
CA ALA A 10 -9.15 -30.40 -30.77
C ALA A 10 -8.58 -29.93 -29.43
N MET A 11 -8.77 -28.67 -29.05
CA MET A 11 -8.71 -28.22 -27.65
C MET A 11 -9.78 -27.15 -27.38
N SER A 12 -11.03 -27.50 -27.59
CA SER A 12 -12.17 -26.82 -26.98
C SER A 12 -12.82 -27.77 -26.00
N GLY A 13 -12.20 -27.88 -24.83
CA GLY A 13 -12.73 -28.55 -23.67
C GLY A 13 -12.46 -27.63 -22.48
N ALA A 14 -13.18 -26.53 -22.36
CA ALA A 14 -13.31 -25.84 -21.10
C ALA A 14 -14.06 -26.78 -20.16
N THR A 15 -13.32 -27.54 -19.36
CA THR A 15 -13.88 -28.35 -18.28
C THR A 15 -14.46 -27.36 -17.27
N GLN A 16 -15.78 -27.21 -17.29
CA GLN A 16 -16.51 -26.47 -16.28
C GLN A 16 -16.31 -27.24 -14.97
N LEU A 17 -15.49 -26.71 -14.06
CA LEU A 17 -15.29 -27.29 -12.73
C LEU A 17 -16.64 -27.30 -12.02
N SER A 18 -17.14 -28.48 -11.69
CA SER A 18 -18.32 -28.67 -10.86
C SER A 18 -17.99 -28.24 -9.43
N PHE A 19 -18.99 -27.75 -8.69
CA PHE A 19 -18.85 -27.50 -7.25
C PHE A 19 -18.43 -28.75 -6.46
N ALA A 20 -18.66 -29.94 -7.01
CA ALA A 20 -18.20 -31.21 -6.46
C ALA A 20 -16.69 -31.43 -6.59
N ASP A 21 -16.03 -30.75 -7.56
CA ASP A 21 -14.55 -30.78 -7.74
C ASP A 21 -13.83 -29.85 -6.78
N LEU A 22 -14.57 -29.01 -6.05
CA LEU A 22 -14.09 -28.10 -5.00
C LEU A 22 -14.25 -28.70 -3.59
N GLY A 23 -14.64 -29.96 -3.48
CA GLY A 23 -14.66 -30.70 -2.21
C GLY A 23 -13.27 -30.69 -1.55
N PRO A 24 -13.20 -30.76 -0.22
CA PRO A 24 -11.92 -30.79 0.47
C PRO A 24 -11.09 -31.96 -0.06
N ARG A 25 -9.90 -31.66 -0.61
CA ARG A 25 -8.95 -32.72 -1.01
C ARG A 25 -8.62 -33.51 0.23
N TRP A 26 -9.00 -34.80 0.24
CA TRP A 26 -8.66 -35.70 1.32
C TRP A 26 -7.13 -35.82 1.41
N ASP A 27 -6.57 -35.32 2.51
CA ASP A 27 -5.15 -35.46 2.86
C ASP A 27 -5.05 -36.59 3.90
N PRO A 28 -4.47 -37.77 3.54
CA PRO A 28 -4.31 -38.87 4.46
C PRO A 28 -3.39 -38.56 5.66
N ALA A 29 -2.66 -37.47 5.62
CA ALA A 29 -1.83 -36.98 6.73
C ALA A 29 -2.55 -35.94 7.60
N ALA A 30 -3.80 -35.55 7.26
CA ALA A 30 -4.57 -34.60 8.04
C ALA A 30 -4.96 -35.21 9.40
N SER A 31 -4.77 -34.46 10.47
CA SER A 31 -5.30 -34.81 11.79
C SER A 31 -6.82 -34.76 11.75
N PRO A 32 -7.55 -35.67 12.47
CA PRO A 32 -8.99 -35.63 12.52
C PRO A 32 -9.60 -34.26 12.86
N ILE A 33 -8.88 -33.46 13.65
CA ILE A 33 -9.30 -32.10 13.99
C ILE A 33 -9.20 -31.11 12.82
N ASP A 34 -8.31 -31.35 11.86
CA ASP A 34 -8.11 -30.44 10.73
C ASP A 34 -9.35 -30.34 9.84
N GLU A 35 -10.13 -31.41 9.70
CA GLU A 35 -11.37 -31.47 8.91
C GLU A 35 -12.61 -31.04 9.70
N THR A 36 -12.47 -30.83 11.02
CA THR A 36 -13.59 -30.44 11.88
C THR A 36 -14.03 -29.01 11.56
N PRO A 37 -15.32 -28.77 11.30
CA PRO A 37 -15.86 -27.43 11.15
C PRO A 37 -15.55 -26.56 12.39
N LEU A 38 -15.26 -25.28 12.20
CA LEU A 38 -14.93 -24.37 13.31
C LEU A 38 -16.02 -24.31 14.39
N ARG A 39 -17.31 -24.45 13.99
CA ARG A 39 -18.45 -24.51 14.93
C ARG A 39 -18.43 -25.78 15.80
N ASP A 40 -17.83 -26.87 15.32
CA ASP A 40 -17.74 -28.15 16.02
C ASP A 40 -16.38 -28.35 16.71
N THR A 41 -15.42 -27.43 16.47
CA THR A 41 -14.10 -27.43 17.08
C THR A 41 -14.20 -26.96 18.52
N THR A 42 -13.59 -27.72 19.43
CA THR A 42 -13.46 -27.30 20.84
C THR A 42 -12.20 -26.43 21.00
N PHE A 43 -12.38 -25.21 21.43
CA PHE A 43 -11.30 -24.31 21.79
C PHE A 43 -11.20 -24.22 23.31
N VAL A 44 -9.98 -24.26 23.83
CA VAL A 44 -9.66 -23.97 25.25
C VAL A 44 -8.81 -22.73 25.27
N VAL A 45 -9.42 -21.63 25.63
CA VAL A 45 -8.76 -20.33 25.75
C VAL A 45 -8.14 -20.23 27.12
N VAL A 46 -6.83 -20.05 27.19
CA VAL A 46 -6.04 -19.96 28.44
C VAL A 46 -5.32 -18.64 28.53
N ASP A 47 -5.24 -18.12 29.71
CA ASP A 47 -4.38 -17.01 30.10
C ASP A 47 -3.68 -17.32 31.42
N LEU A 48 -2.48 -16.81 31.62
CA LEU A 48 -1.64 -17.08 32.77
C LEU A 48 -1.14 -15.79 33.41
N GLU A 49 -1.21 -15.74 34.75
CA GLU A 49 -0.42 -14.76 35.50
C GLU A 49 0.84 -15.42 36.07
N THR A 50 1.93 -14.66 36.13
CA THR A 50 3.27 -15.21 36.43
C THR A 50 4.10 -14.26 37.31
N THR A 51 5.16 -14.75 37.92
CA THR A 51 6.10 -13.90 38.67
C THR A 51 7.00 -13.02 37.79
N GLY A 52 6.92 -13.17 36.46
CA GLY A 52 7.70 -12.40 35.49
C GLY A 52 7.63 -13.02 34.09
N GLY A 53 8.44 -12.53 33.13
CA GLY A 53 8.33 -12.87 31.69
C GLY A 53 9.18 -14.07 31.22
N ARG A 54 9.95 -14.72 32.06
CA ARG A 54 10.95 -15.73 31.67
C ARG A 54 10.50 -17.16 31.93
N SER A 55 10.04 -17.85 30.91
CA SER A 55 9.66 -19.28 30.99
C SER A 55 10.87 -20.24 30.89
N LYS A 56 12.06 -19.76 30.47
CA LYS A 56 13.29 -20.57 30.33
C LYS A 56 14.43 -19.95 31.12
N SER A 57 15.28 -20.81 31.70
CA SER A 57 16.53 -20.37 32.31
C SER A 57 17.47 -19.83 31.24
N ALA A 58 18.05 -18.67 31.47
CA ALA A 58 19.10 -18.08 30.64
C ALA A 58 20.12 -17.44 31.59
N ASP A 59 21.40 -17.61 31.29
CA ASP A 59 22.52 -16.99 32.00
C ASP A 59 22.53 -17.25 33.54
N GLY A 60 22.10 -18.45 33.95
CA GLY A 60 22.07 -18.84 35.35
C GLY A 60 20.93 -18.23 36.18
N ALA A 61 20.08 -17.39 35.60
CA ALA A 61 18.92 -16.84 36.28
C ALA A 61 17.75 -17.85 36.30
N PRO A 62 17.03 -18.01 37.43
CA PRO A 62 15.91 -18.94 37.56
C PRO A 62 14.75 -18.52 36.66
N CYS A 63 13.98 -19.50 36.14
CA CYS A 63 12.73 -19.27 35.44
C CYS A 63 11.71 -18.58 36.34
N ASP A 64 10.84 -17.76 35.79
CA ASP A 64 9.66 -17.27 36.49
C ASP A 64 8.62 -18.40 36.63
N ALA A 65 7.68 -18.25 37.57
CA ALA A 65 6.70 -19.27 37.91
C ALA A 65 5.28 -18.76 37.65
N ILE A 66 4.35 -19.69 37.40
CA ILE A 66 2.92 -19.42 37.24
C ILE A 66 2.32 -19.11 38.62
N THR A 67 1.47 -18.08 38.70
CA THR A 67 0.73 -17.66 39.92
C THR A 67 -0.77 -17.81 39.78
N GLU A 68 -1.31 -17.83 38.58
CA GLU A 68 -2.72 -18.07 38.29
C GLU A 68 -2.88 -18.74 36.91
N ILE A 69 -3.83 -19.68 36.81
CA ILE A 69 -4.28 -20.24 35.52
C ILE A 69 -5.78 -19.94 35.38
N GLY A 70 -6.16 -19.24 34.32
CA GLY A 70 -7.53 -19.03 33.92
C GLY A 70 -7.78 -19.65 32.53
N ALA A 71 -8.85 -20.43 32.39
CA ALA A 71 -9.20 -20.98 31.07
C ALA A 71 -10.71 -21.09 30.87
N VAL A 72 -11.13 -20.94 29.62
CA VAL A 72 -12.52 -21.08 29.18
C VAL A 72 -12.58 -22.08 28.04
N LYS A 73 -13.38 -23.13 28.20
CA LYS A 73 -13.64 -24.14 27.15
C LYS A 73 -14.89 -23.76 26.39
N VAL A 74 -14.78 -23.61 25.05
CA VAL A 74 -15.89 -23.19 24.20
C VAL A 74 -16.03 -24.10 22.97
N ARG A 75 -17.26 -24.26 22.46
CA ARG A 75 -17.58 -24.91 21.19
C ARG A 75 -18.85 -24.29 20.60
N GLY A 76 -18.83 -23.97 19.31
CA GLY A 76 -19.99 -23.40 18.61
C GLY A 76 -20.51 -22.10 19.24
N GLY A 77 -19.65 -21.29 19.84
CA GLY A 77 -20.03 -20.07 20.55
C GLY A 77 -20.56 -20.28 21.98
N VAL A 78 -20.66 -21.54 22.45
CA VAL A 78 -21.17 -21.85 23.80
C VAL A 78 -20.01 -22.16 24.74
N VAL A 79 -20.03 -21.59 25.94
CA VAL A 79 -19.11 -21.91 27.03
C VAL A 79 -19.47 -23.27 27.61
N LEU A 80 -18.55 -24.23 27.56
CA LEU A 80 -18.72 -25.59 28.07
C LEU A 80 -18.23 -25.72 29.53
N GLY A 81 -17.36 -24.82 29.96
CA GLY A 81 -16.82 -24.79 31.30
C GLY A 81 -15.71 -23.76 31.48
N GLU A 82 -15.41 -23.45 32.69
CA GLU A 82 -14.33 -22.53 33.09
C GLU A 82 -13.42 -23.20 34.12
N PHE A 83 -12.16 -22.86 34.08
CA PHE A 83 -11.14 -23.29 35.03
C PHE A 83 -10.42 -22.06 35.54
N ALA A 84 -10.35 -21.89 36.85
CA ALA A 84 -9.63 -20.80 37.48
C ALA A 84 -9.02 -21.28 38.79
N THR A 85 -7.72 -21.09 38.93
CA THR A 85 -7.04 -21.41 40.19
C THR A 85 -5.78 -20.54 40.36
N LEU A 86 -5.56 -20.11 41.59
CA LEU A 86 -4.27 -19.60 42.02
C LEU A 86 -3.29 -20.77 42.15
N VAL A 87 -2.02 -20.48 41.97
CA VAL A 87 -0.91 -21.44 42.02
C VAL A 87 0.17 -20.88 42.95
N ASP A 88 0.63 -21.66 43.93
CA ASP A 88 1.79 -21.30 44.74
C ASP A 88 3.07 -21.36 43.87
N PRO A 89 3.71 -20.20 43.59
CA PRO A 89 4.95 -20.17 42.84
C PRO A 89 6.18 -20.62 43.63
N GLN A 90 5.98 -20.96 44.93
CA GLN A 90 7.03 -21.32 45.88
C GLN A 90 8.12 -20.24 46.03
N ARG A 91 7.75 -18.99 45.81
CA ARG A 91 8.60 -17.80 45.93
C ARG A 91 7.77 -16.53 46.11
N ALA A 92 8.40 -15.48 46.60
CA ALA A 92 7.75 -14.18 46.68
C ALA A 92 7.43 -13.61 45.29
N ILE A 93 6.23 -13.02 45.16
CA ILE A 93 5.82 -12.33 43.91
C ILE A 93 6.45 -10.93 43.94
N PRO A 94 7.18 -10.53 42.84
CA PRO A 94 7.79 -9.21 42.77
C PRO A 94 6.77 -8.06 42.89
N PRO A 95 7.08 -6.96 43.60
CA PRO A 95 6.13 -5.86 43.83
C PRO A 95 5.53 -5.25 42.56
N GLN A 96 6.29 -5.23 41.46
CA GLN A 96 5.80 -4.75 40.17
C GLN A 96 4.71 -5.67 39.57
N ILE A 97 4.80 -6.99 39.80
CA ILE A 97 3.79 -7.96 39.38
C ILE A 97 2.56 -7.85 40.25
N VAL A 98 2.72 -7.71 41.57
CA VAL A 98 1.60 -7.46 42.49
C VAL A 98 0.81 -6.23 42.07
N ARG A 99 1.48 -5.13 41.70
CA ARG A 99 0.79 -3.92 41.21
C ARG A 99 0.05 -4.14 39.91
N LEU A 100 0.53 -5.03 39.05
CA LEU A 100 -0.08 -5.31 37.73
C LEU A 100 -1.30 -6.23 37.85
N THR A 101 -1.16 -7.34 38.59
CA THR A 101 -2.14 -8.43 38.64
C THR A 101 -3.06 -8.37 39.88
N GLY A 102 -2.65 -7.63 40.91
CA GLY A 102 -3.30 -7.63 42.21
C GLY A 102 -3.02 -8.90 43.03
N ILE A 103 -2.29 -9.89 42.50
CA ILE A 103 -1.99 -11.16 43.19
C ILE A 103 -0.82 -10.95 44.13
N THR A 104 -1.05 -11.10 45.42
CA THR A 104 -0.01 -10.98 46.45
C THR A 104 0.56 -12.35 46.83
N THR A 105 1.75 -12.38 47.40
CA THR A 105 2.36 -13.63 47.92
C THR A 105 1.44 -14.28 48.96
N ALA A 106 0.76 -13.50 49.82
CA ALA A 106 -0.16 -14.02 50.79
C ALA A 106 -1.41 -14.70 50.22
N MET A 107 -1.82 -14.32 48.99
CA MET A 107 -2.96 -14.96 48.33
C MET A 107 -2.63 -16.33 47.75
N VAL A 108 -1.36 -16.60 47.47
CA VAL A 108 -0.93 -17.84 46.79
C VAL A 108 -0.19 -18.81 47.71
N CYS A 109 0.19 -18.43 48.93
CA CYS A 109 0.97 -19.29 49.85
C CYS A 109 0.22 -20.57 50.27
N ASP A 110 -1.11 -20.55 50.32
CA ASP A 110 -1.96 -21.70 50.64
C ASP A 110 -2.59 -22.33 49.35
N ALA A 111 -2.25 -21.83 48.17
CA ALA A 111 -2.73 -22.39 46.91
C ALA A 111 -1.98 -23.69 46.56
N PRO A 112 -2.59 -24.57 45.75
CA PRO A 112 -1.90 -25.77 45.27
C PRO A 112 -0.70 -25.40 44.38
N THR A 113 0.33 -26.25 44.46
CA THR A 113 1.54 -26.09 43.61
C THR A 113 1.26 -26.51 42.19
N ILE A 114 2.13 -26.09 41.23
CA ILE A 114 1.93 -26.30 39.79
C ILE A 114 1.90 -27.79 39.39
N ASP A 115 2.58 -28.66 40.11
CA ASP A 115 2.56 -30.12 39.91
C ASP A 115 1.20 -30.75 40.23
N ALA A 116 0.44 -30.20 41.17
CA ALA A 116 -0.94 -30.60 41.46
C ALA A 116 -1.95 -29.98 40.48
N VAL A 117 -1.75 -28.72 40.07
CA VAL A 117 -2.69 -27.99 39.22
C VAL A 117 -2.59 -28.41 37.75
N LEU A 118 -1.41 -28.66 37.25
CA LEU A 118 -1.19 -28.87 35.79
C LEU A 118 -1.91 -30.11 35.25
N PRO A 119 -1.95 -31.29 35.93
CA PRO A 119 -2.76 -32.42 35.54
C PRO A 119 -4.26 -32.09 35.49
N MET A 120 -4.78 -31.38 36.46
CA MET A 120 -6.19 -30.95 36.53
C MET A 120 -6.54 -30.03 35.33
N PHE A 121 -5.63 -29.11 35.01
CA PHE A 121 -5.80 -28.25 33.86
C PHE A 121 -5.77 -29.05 32.53
N PHE A 122 -4.87 -30.01 32.36
CA PHE A 122 -4.81 -30.83 31.13
C PHE A 122 -6.06 -31.71 30.99
N GLU A 123 -6.58 -32.27 32.06
CA GLU A 123 -7.84 -33.01 32.08
C GLU A 123 -9.02 -32.11 31.70
N PHE A 124 -9.16 -30.95 32.35
CA PHE A 124 -10.18 -29.95 32.00
C PHE A 124 -10.06 -29.57 30.50
N ALA A 125 -8.86 -29.27 30.04
CA ALA A 125 -8.63 -28.82 28.68
C ALA A 125 -8.97 -29.92 27.66
N GLY A 126 -8.73 -31.19 27.96
CA GLY A 126 -8.97 -32.31 27.03
C GLY A 126 -8.09 -32.23 25.79
N LEU A 127 -6.82 -31.85 25.96
CA LEU A 127 -5.87 -31.61 24.85
C LEU A 127 -5.54 -32.90 24.13
N ASP A 128 -5.59 -34.04 24.79
CA ASP A 128 -5.38 -35.36 24.19
C ASP A 128 -6.60 -35.83 23.35
N HIS A 129 -7.75 -35.17 23.48
CA HIS A 129 -8.99 -35.46 22.78
C HIS A 129 -9.28 -34.49 21.63
N GLY A 130 -8.24 -33.79 21.14
CA GLY A 130 -8.35 -32.94 19.97
C GLY A 130 -8.85 -31.52 20.22
N ALA A 131 -8.84 -31.04 21.47
CA ALA A 131 -9.10 -29.62 21.73
C ALA A 131 -7.93 -28.74 21.27
N VAL A 132 -8.25 -27.54 20.76
CA VAL A 132 -7.27 -26.52 20.35
C VAL A 132 -6.99 -25.58 21.51
N LEU A 133 -5.74 -25.48 21.92
CA LEU A 133 -5.31 -24.52 22.92
C LEU A 133 -5.17 -23.12 22.30
N VAL A 134 -5.86 -22.15 22.85
CA VAL A 134 -5.88 -20.76 22.36
C VAL A 134 -5.35 -19.82 23.43
N ALA A 135 -4.50 -18.87 23.08
CA ALA A 135 -4.11 -17.80 23.98
C ALA A 135 -3.83 -16.48 23.23
N HIS A 136 -3.89 -15.37 23.96
CA HIS A 136 -3.52 -14.07 23.43
C HIS A 136 -2.01 -13.84 23.59
N ASN A 137 -1.26 -13.99 22.50
CA ASN A 137 0.19 -14.13 22.47
C ASN A 137 0.68 -15.53 22.93
N ALA A 138 0.06 -16.57 22.44
CA ALA A 138 0.19 -17.97 22.84
C ALA A 138 1.63 -18.49 23.04
N GLY A 139 2.63 -17.83 22.49
CA GLY A 139 4.05 -18.16 22.72
C GLY A 139 4.47 -18.00 24.19
N PHE A 140 3.83 -17.09 24.91
CA PHE A 140 4.04 -16.85 26.34
C PHE A 140 3.41 -17.98 27.17
N ASP A 141 2.11 -18.15 27.08
CA ASP A 141 1.35 -19.10 27.90
C ASP A 141 1.79 -20.55 27.66
N VAL A 142 1.85 -20.94 26.41
CA VAL A 142 2.34 -22.28 26.00
C VAL A 142 3.79 -22.50 26.45
N GLY A 143 4.61 -21.45 26.42
CA GLY A 143 6.00 -21.51 26.91
C GLY A 143 6.08 -21.83 28.40
N PHE A 144 5.25 -21.18 29.22
CA PHE A 144 5.19 -21.42 30.67
C PHE A 144 4.59 -22.78 31.02
N LEU A 145 3.47 -23.17 30.40
CA LEU A 145 2.84 -24.49 30.62
C LEU A 145 3.79 -25.64 30.25
N ARG A 146 4.47 -25.52 29.09
CA ARG A 146 5.46 -26.53 28.67
C ARG A 146 6.65 -26.61 29.62
N ALA A 147 7.17 -25.47 30.06
CA ALA A 147 8.29 -25.43 31.01
C ALA A 147 7.88 -25.98 32.38
N ALA A 148 6.65 -25.73 32.82
CA ALA A 148 6.10 -26.30 34.04
C ALA A 148 5.95 -27.82 33.92
N ALA A 149 5.37 -28.33 32.86
CA ALA A 149 5.25 -29.78 32.59
C ALA A 149 6.62 -30.47 32.60
N GLN A 150 7.62 -29.85 31.95
CA GLN A 150 8.99 -30.39 31.94
C GLN A 150 9.65 -30.40 33.32
N ARG A 151 9.41 -29.39 34.18
CA ARG A 151 9.96 -29.33 35.55
C ARG A 151 9.34 -30.34 36.47
N CYS A 152 8.04 -30.61 36.29
CA CYS A 152 7.28 -31.54 37.13
C CYS A 152 7.27 -32.97 36.55
N ASP A 153 8.03 -33.26 35.49
CA ASP A 153 8.06 -34.54 34.79
C ASP A 153 6.66 -35.02 34.32
N ILE A 154 5.80 -34.07 33.96
CA ILE A 154 4.45 -34.32 33.46
C ILE A 154 4.51 -34.36 31.92
N PRO A 155 3.96 -35.43 31.27
CA PRO A 155 3.94 -35.52 29.81
C PRO A 155 3.25 -34.32 29.17
N TRP A 156 3.90 -33.66 28.19
CA TRP A 156 3.31 -32.57 27.42
C TRP A 156 2.41 -33.10 26.31
N PRO A 157 1.10 -32.79 26.27
CA PRO A 157 0.13 -33.39 25.33
C PRO A 157 0.29 -32.91 23.87
N ARG A 158 1.21 -31.99 23.58
CA ARG A 158 1.48 -31.44 22.24
C ARG A 158 0.21 -30.92 21.53
N PRO A 159 -0.58 -30.06 22.14
CA PRO A 159 -1.84 -29.59 21.56
C PRO A 159 -1.62 -28.82 20.27
N GLN A 160 -2.66 -28.77 19.44
CA GLN A 160 -2.78 -27.75 18.42
C GLN A 160 -2.93 -26.38 19.10
N VAL A 161 -2.20 -25.36 18.62
CA VAL A 161 -2.15 -24.04 19.27
C VAL A 161 -2.58 -22.95 18.28
N LEU A 162 -3.53 -22.12 18.70
CA LEU A 162 -3.98 -20.92 18.00
C LEU A 162 -3.60 -19.66 18.79
N CYS A 163 -3.01 -18.68 18.12
CA CYS A 163 -2.65 -17.41 18.73
C CYS A 163 -3.54 -16.29 18.18
N THR A 164 -4.37 -15.67 19.05
CA THR A 164 -5.29 -14.60 18.65
C THR A 164 -4.57 -13.34 18.17
N VAL A 165 -3.37 -13.02 18.70
CA VAL A 165 -2.54 -11.91 18.17
C VAL A 165 -2.13 -12.16 16.71
N ARG A 166 -1.74 -13.40 16.38
CA ARG A 166 -1.37 -13.76 15.00
C ARG A 166 -2.58 -13.71 14.08
N LEU A 167 -3.73 -14.20 14.55
CA LEU A 167 -4.98 -14.16 13.82
C LEU A 167 -5.44 -12.72 13.59
N ALA A 168 -5.48 -11.88 14.64
CA ALA A 168 -5.87 -10.48 14.53
C ALA A 168 -5.00 -9.71 13.52
N ARG A 169 -3.67 -9.88 13.57
CA ARG A 169 -2.76 -9.25 12.60
C ARG A 169 -2.97 -9.72 11.16
N ARG A 170 -3.60 -10.85 10.96
CA ARG A 170 -3.90 -11.41 9.65
C ARG A 170 -5.25 -10.91 9.13
N VAL A 171 -6.23 -10.79 10.01
CA VAL A 171 -7.64 -10.45 9.71
C VAL A 171 -7.83 -8.93 9.62
N LEU A 172 -7.21 -8.18 10.53
CA LEU A 172 -7.43 -6.74 10.67
C LEU A 172 -6.35 -5.92 9.95
N SER A 173 -6.76 -4.80 9.35
CA SER A 173 -5.84 -3.83 8.81
C SER A 173 -5.16 -3.02 9.94
N ARG A 174 -4.03 -2.36 9.63
CA ARG A 174 -3.37 -1.47 10.61
C ARG A 174 -4.18 -0.21 10.91
N GLU A 175 -5.02 0.20 9.99
CA GLU A 175 -5.90 1.38 10.14
C GLU A 175 -7.05 1.04 11.09
N GLU A 176 -7.61 -0.16 10.97
CA GLU A 176 -8.69 -0.67 11.82
C GLU A 176 -8.21 -1.03 13.22
N ALA A 177 -7.07 -1.70 13.34
CA ALA A 177 -6.47 -2.09 14.61
C ALA A 177 -5.00 -1.65 14.68
N PRO A 178 -4.71 -0.39 15.05
CA PRO A 178 -3.34 0.10 15.24
C PRO A 178 -2.59 -0.71 16.31
N SER A 179 -3.31 -1.23 17.29
CA SER A 179 -2.81 -2.10 18.36
C SER A 179 -3.60 -3.40 18.41
N VAL A 180 -2.88 -4.52 18.56
CA VAL A 180 -3.46 -5.86 18.78
C VAL A 180 -3.30 -6.34 20.22
N ARG A 181 -3.13 -5.45 21.18
CA ARG A 181 -3.18 -5.79 22.62
C ARG A 181 -4.60 -6.21 22.99
N LEU A 182 -4.75 -7.12 23.94
CA LEU A 182 -6.06 -7.68 24.33
C LEU A 182 -7.08 -6.59 24.62
N GLY A 183 -6.76 -5.62 25.49
CA GLY A 183 -7.67 -4.52 25.81
C GLY A 183 -8.02 -3.61 24.62
N ALA A 184 -7.17 -3.51 23.61
CA ALA A 184 -7.49 -2.76 22.38
C ALA A 184 -8.47 -3.55 21.49
N LEU A 185 -8.26 -4.85 21.34
CA LEU A 185 -9.15 -5.73 20.57
C LEU A 185 -10.49 -5.94 21.29
N ALA A 186 -10.49 -6.09 22.61
CA ALA A 186 -11.72 -6.18 23.41
C ALA A 186 -12.62 -4.95 23.22
N ARG A 187 -12.04 -3.75 23.21
CA ARG A 187 -12.79 -2.51 22.89
C ARG A 187 -13.23 -2.46 21.43
N LEU A 188 -12.37 -2.84 20.47
CA LEU A 188 -12.70 -2.82 19.04
C LEU A 188 -13.90 -3.71 18.71
N PHE A 189 -13.97 -4.87 19.36
CA PHE A 189 -15.05 -5.84 19.16
C PHE A 189 -16.21 -5.72 20.16
N ALA A 190 -16.19 -4.70 21.02
CA ALA A 190 -17.18 -4.52 22.08
C ALA A 190 -17.37 -5.81 22.92
N ALA A 191 -16.24 -6.45 23.29
CA ALA A 191 -16.24 -7.67 24.07
C ALA A 191 -17.00 -7.48 25.39
N ALA A 192 -17.80 -8.48 25.78
CA ALA A 192 -18.57 -8.46 27.02
C ALA A 192 -17.64 -8.48 28.25
N ALA A 193 -16.57 -9.27 28.18
CA ALA A 193 -15.53 -9.30 29.19
C ALA A 193 -14.43 -8.27 28.88
N GLN A 194 -14.00 -7.53 29.91
CA GLN A 194 -12.87 -6.61 29.78
C GLN A 194 -11.66 -7.20 30.51
N PRO A 195 -10.44 -7.09 29.94
CA PRO A 195 -9.24 -7.61 30.57
C PRO A 195 -8.91 -6.79 31.85
N THR A 196 -8.60 -7.51 32.93
CA THR A 196 -8.35 -6.95 34.26
C THR A 196 -6.98 -7.32 34.82
N HIS A 197 -6.15 -8.05 34.07
CA HIS A 197 -4.94 -8.74 34.54
C HIS A 197 -5.25 -9.79 35.64
N ARG A 198 -6.39 -10.47 35.48
CA ARG A 198 -6.73 -11.74 36.15
C ARG A 198 -6.95 -12.78 35.08
N ALA A 199 -6.31 -13.92 35.22
CA ALA A 199 -6.22 -14.92 34.19
C ALA A 199 -7.58 -15.38 33.62
N LEU A 200 -8.61 -15.54 34.46
CA LEU A 200 -9.93 -15.94 33.97
C LEU A 200 -10.63 -14.82 33.19
N ASP A 201 -10.54 -13.57 33.65
CA ASP A 201 -11.17 -12.44 32.93
C ASP A 201 -10.50 -12.18 31.58
N ASP A 202 -9.17 -12.31 31.54
CA ASP A 202 -8.38 -12.15 30.28
C ASP A 202 -8.66 -13.32 29.33
N ALA A 203 -8.86 -14.55 29.83
CA ALA A 203 -9.31 -15.68 29.04
C ALA A 203 -10.73 -15.45 28.46
N ARG A 204 -11.69 -14.93 29.26
CA ARG A 204 -13.04 -14.57 28.78
C ARG A 204 -12.99 -13.50 27.69
N ALA A 205 -12.25 -12.42 27.91
CA ALA A 205 -12.05 -11.38 26.90
C ALA A 205 -11.42 -11.94 25.63
N THR A 206 -10.49 -12.89 25.76
CA THR A 206 -9.86 -13.57 24.63
C THR A 206 -10.83 -14.49 23.88
N VAL A 207 -11.84 -15.09 24.55
CA VAL A 207 -12.94 -15.82 23.87
C VAL A 207 -13.75 -14.91 22.96
N ASP A 208 -14.15 -13.74 23.45
CA ASP A 208 -14.92 -12.78 22.67
C ASP A 208 -14.12 -12.31 21.43
N VAL A 209 -12.84 -11.99 21.64
CA VAL A 209 -11.92 -11.62 20.55
C VAL A 209 -11.75 -12.77 19.54
N LEU A 210 -11.63 -14.02 19.99
CA LEU A 210 -11.53 -15.20 19.13
C LEU A 210 -12.78 -15.36 18.26
N HIS A 211 -13.96 -15.28 18.86
CA HIS A 211 -15.23 -15.43 18.13
C HIS A 211 -15.39 -14.33 17.08
N ALA A 212 -15.13 -13.06 17.41
CA ALA A 212 -15.19 -11.95 16.47
C ALA A 212 -14.19 -12.10 15.29
N LEU A 213 -13.00 -12.62 15.56
CA LEU A 213 -12.01 -12.90 14.51
C LEU A 213 -12.43 -14.07 13.61
N ILE A 214 -13.00 -15.15 14.17
CA ILE A 214 -13.51 -16.30 13.40
C ILE A 214 -14.68 -15.87 12.52
N GLU A 215 -15.61 -15.06 13.02
CA GLU A 215 -16.74 -14.54 12.25
C GLU A 215 -16.26 -13.75 11.02
N ARG A 216 -15.25 -12.92 11.17
CA ARG A 216 -14.68 -12.15 10.06
C ARG A 216 -14.02 -12.99 8.97
N VAL A 217 -13.40 -14.12 9.31
CA VAL A 217 -12.77 -15.01 8.33
C VAL A 217 -13.76 -15.98 7.72
N GLY A 218 -14.90 -16.27 8.36
CA GLY A 218 -15.95 -17.14 7.85
C GLY A 218 -16.44 -16.71 6.46
N ASN A 219 -16.58 -15.39 6.24
CA ASN A 219 -16.95 -14.82 4.94
C ASN A 219 -15.85 -14.94 3.86
N GLN A 220 -14.66 -15.44 4.20
CA GLN A 220 -13.52 -15.62 3.31
C GLN A 220 -13.26 -17.10 2.98
N GLY A 221 -14.22 -17.97 3.25
CA GLY A 221 -14.12 -19.41 2.96
C GLY A 221 -13.32 -20.21 3.99
N VAL A 222 -13.15 -19.69 5.21
CA VAL A 222 -12.48 -20.38 6.32
C VAL A 222 -13.54 -21.04 7.19
N HIS A 223 -13.76 -22.34 6.98
CA HIS A 223 -14.85 -23.09 7.63
C HIS A 223 -14.36 -24.20 8.56
N THR A 224 -13.14 -24.70 8.34
CA THR A 224 -12.54 -25.77 9.15
C THR A 224 -11.32 -25.26 9.92
N TYR A 225 -10.85 -26.05 10.89
CA TYR A 225 -9.61 -25.73 11.59
C TYR A 225 -8.39 -25.78 10.65
N ALA A 226 -8.38 -26.68 9.66
CA ALA A 226 -7.33 -26.70 8.62
C ALA A 226 -7.31 -25.41 7.81
N ASP A 227 -8.48 -24.89 7.42
CA ASP A 227 -8.57 -23.61 6.71
C ASP A 227 -8.01 -22.47 7.58
N LEU A 228 -8.42 -22.41 8.85
CA LEU A 228 -7.94 -21.41 9.80
C LEU A 228 -6.42 -21.50 10.00
N ARG A 229 -5.89 -22.71 10.11
CA ARG A 229 -4.46 -22.97 10.24
C ARG A 229 -3.69 -22.57 8.97
N SER A 230 -4.21 -22.88 7.79
CA SER A 230 -3.63 -22.48 6.51
C SER A 230 -3.75 -20.97 6.25
N TYR A 231 -4.77 -20.36 6.80
CA TYR A 231 -4.95 -18.91 6.78
C TYR A 231 -3.87 -18.18 7.60
N LEU A 232 -3.37 -18.81 8.67
CA LEU A 232 -2.22 -18.31 9.43
C LEU A 232 -0.91 -18.65 8.70
N PRO A 233 0.04 -17.71 8.58
CA PRO A 233 1.30 -17.97 7.91
C PRO A 233 2.15 -18.97 8.70
N ASP A 234 2.32 -20.17 8.17
CA ASP A 234 3.29 -21.13 8.69
C ASP A 234 4.70 -20.81 8.20
N VAL A 235 5.61 -20.66 9.13
CA VAL A 235 7.03 -20.56 8.86
C VAL A 235 7.64 -21.97 8.95
N THR A 236 8.03 -22.52 7.82
CA THR A 236 8.68 -23.84 7.80
C THR A 236 10.02 -23.79 8.56
N PRO A 237 10.50 -24.94 9.09
CA PRO A 237 11.83 -25.01 9.70
C PRO A 237 12.95 -24.57 8.74
N ALA A 238 12.79 -24.82 7.44
CA ALA A 238 13.74 -24.36 6.41
C ALA A 238 13.76 -22.83 6.29
N GLN A 239 12.59 -22.16 6.32
CA GLN A 239 12.53 -20.71 6.31
C GLN A 239 13.13 -20.09 7.58
N ARG A 240 12.91 -20.72 8.76
CA ARG A 240 13.51 -20.24 10.02
C ARG A 240 15.03 -20.32 9.98
N ARG A 241 15.62 -21.38 9.42
CA ARG A 241 17.08 -21.51 9.26
C ARG A 241 17.67 -20.40 8.40
N LYS A 242 16.95 -19.92 7.38
CA LYS A 242 17.38 -18.81 6.52
C LYS A 242 17.40 -17.44 7.22
N ARG A 243 16.95 -17.33 8.47
CA ARG A 243 17.06 -16.09 9.26
C ARG A 243 18.52 -15.60 9.38
N VAL A 244 19.47 -16.51 9.31
CA VAL A 244 20.91 -16.18 9.28
C VAL A 244 21.26 -15.20 8.16
N LEU A 245 20.51 -15.20 7.04
CA LEU A 245 20.71 -14.25 5.93
C LEU A 245 20.43 -12.79 6.31
N ALA A 246 19.74 -12.54 7.43
CA ALA A 246 19.48 -11.20 7.94
C ALA A 246 20.47 -10.77 9.03
N GLU A 247 21.27 -11.68 9.59
CA GLU A 247 22.09 -11.40 10.78
C GLU A 247 23.25 -10.45 10.49
N GLY A 248 23.83 -10.52 9.28
CA GLY A 248 24.91 -9.63 8.82
C GLY A 248 24.46 -8.27 8.32
N LEU A 249 23.15 -7.99 8.27
CA LEU A 249 22.66 -6.73 7.74
C LEU A 249 22.73 -5.61 8.79
N PRO A 250 23.03 -4.36 8.38
CA PRO A 250 23.12 -3.22 9.28
C PRO A 250 21.72 -2.73 9.73
N HIS A 251 21.67 -2.07 10.89
CA HIS A 251 20.52 -1.32 11.39
C HIS A 251 20.49 0.08 10.79
N ARG A 252 20.38 0.17 9.45
CA ARG A 252 20.41 1.42 8.68
C ARG A 252 19.36 1.40 7.58
N PRO A 253 18.94 2.58 7.08
CA PRO A 253 18.12 2.69 5.88
C PRO A 253 18.86 2.13 4.67
N GLY A 254 18.10 1.52 3.75
CA GLY A 254 18.71 1.04 2.50
C GLY A 254 17.80 0.19 1.64
N VAL A 255 18.42 -0.38 0.61
CA VAL A 255 17.81 -1.31 -0.32
C VAL A 255 18.38 -2.70 -0.07
N TYR A 256 17.54 -3.71 -0.08
CA TYR A 256 17.95 -5.12 0.01
C TYR A 256 17.51 -5.87 -1.24
N LEU A 257 18.34 -6.85 -1.65
CA LEU A 257 18.14 -7.67 -2.82
C LEU A 257 18.22 -9.15 -2.41
N PHE A 258 17.11 -9.87 -2.56
CA PHE A 258 17.13 -11.32 -2.42
C PHE A 258 17.70 -11.95 -3.70
N ARG A 259 18.71 -12.80 -3.56
CA ARG A 259 19.31 -13.55 -4.66
C ARG A 259 18.94 -15.02 -4.60
N GLY A 260 18.68 -15.58 -5.78
CA GLY A 260 18.45 -17.00 -5.97
C GLY A 260 19.74 -17.84 -6.01
N PRO A 261 19.61 -19.16 -6.23
CA PRO A 261 20.74 -20.09 -6.23
C PRO A 261 21.79 -19.80 -7.31
N ALA A 262 21.38 -19.24 -8.47
CA ALA A 262 22.27 -18.86 -9.56
C ALA A 262 22.77 -17.40 -9.46
N GLY A 263 22.52 -16.72 -8.33
CA GLY A 263 22.88 -15.32 -8.11
C GLY A 263 21.93 -14.30 -8.74
N GLU A 264 20.86 -14.75 -9.39
CA GLU A 264 19.82 -13.91 -9.98
C GLU A 264 19.06 -13.11 -8.92
N VAL A 265 18.65 -11.88 -9.25
CA VAL A 265 17.88 -11.03 -8.35
C VAL A 265 16.42 -11.45 -8.38
N LEU A 266 15.94 -12.02 -7.28
CA LEU A 266 14.55 -12.47 -7.11
C LEU A 266 13.60 -11.33 -6.73
N TYR A 267 14.02 -10.50 -5.77
CA TYR A 267 13.20 -9.44 -5.20
C TYR A 267 14.06 -8.28 -4.71
N ILE A 268 13.59 -7.06 -4.88
CA ILE A 268 14.20 -5.83 -4.38
C ILE A 268 13.17 -5.12 -3.48
N GLY A 269 13.65 -4.54 -2.38
CA GLY A 269 12.79 -3.73 -1.51
C GLY A 269 13.60 -2.76 -0.66
N THR A 270 12.91 -1.79 -0.07
CA THR A 270 13.49 -0.76 0.81
C THR A 270 13.18 -1.03 2.27
N ALA A 271 14.03 -0.53 3.14
CA ALA A 271 13.84 -0.53 4.58
C ALA A 271 14.39 0.74 5.23
N VAL A 272 13.77 1.16 6.32
CA VAL A 272 14.35 2.14 7.25
C VAL A 272 15.38 1.46 8.17
N ASP A 273 15.22 0.17 8.40
CA ASP A 273 16.15 -0.70 9.11
C ASP A 273 16.24 -2.03 8.35
N LEU A 274 17.35 -2.23 7.65
CA LEU A 274 17.57 -3.37 6.78
C LEU A 274 17.47 -4.70 7.53
N ARG A 275 18.18 -4.85 8.67
CA ARG A 275 18.21 -6.09 9.44
C ARG A 275 16.83 -6.48 9.96
N ARG A 276 16.11 -5.52 10.56
CA ARG A 276 14.75 -5.74 11.07
C ARG A 276 13.79 -6.13 9.95
N ARG A 277 13.83 -5.42 8.81
CA ARG A 277 12.90 -5.65 7.70
C ARG A 277 13.14 -7.00 7.02
N VAL A 278 14.39 -7.34 6.73
CA VAL A 278 14.72 -8.62 6.10
C VAL A 278 14.41 -9.77 7.05
N GLY A 279 14.71 -9.62 8.35
CA GLY A 279 14.34 -10.61 9.37
C GLY A 279 12.84 -10.95 9.40
N GLN A 280 11.96 -9.99 9.09
CA GLN A 280 10.51 -10.21 9.07
C GLN A 280 10.04 -11.18 7.97
N TYR A 281 10.77 -11.35 6.87
CA TYR A 281 10.44 -12.35 5.84
C TYR A 281 10.57 -13.77 6.34
N PHE A 282 11.43 -14.01 7.31
CA PHE A 282 11.71 -15.32 7.90
C PHE A 282 10.85 -15.64 9.13
N THR A 283 9.99 -14.69 9.56
CA THR A 283 9.08 -14.86 10.72
C THR A 283 7.63 -15.11 10.32
N GLY A 284 7.33 -15.23 9.02
CA GLY A 284 5.97 -15.40 8.51
C GLY A 284 5.07 -14.16 8.61
N ALA A 285 5.63 -13.00 8.99
CA ALA A 285 4.88 -11.75 9.11
C ALA A 285 4.45 -11.15 7.76
N ASP A 286 4.96 -11.63 6.63
CA ASP A 286 4.54 -11.17 5.31
C ASP A 286 3.37 -12.03 4.79
N PRO A 287 2.17 -11.44 4.63
CA PRO A 287 0.96 -12.18 4.26
C PRO A 287 0.93 -12.64 2.79
N ARG A 288 1.87 -12.19 1.95
CA ARG A 288 1.85 -12.44 0.51
C ARG A 288 2.39 -13.83 0.19
N GLY A 289 1.56 -14.75 -0.35
CA GLY A 289 1.95 -16.13 -0.67
C GLY A 289 3.21 -16.25 -1.53
N ARG A 290 3.37 -15.37 -2.56
CA ARG A 290 4.57 -15.33 -3.41
C ARG A 290 5.86 -15.00 -2.66
N MET A 291 5.79 -14.35 -1.49
CA MET A 291 6.98 -14.08 -0.69
C MET A 291 7.48 -15.34 0.03
N LYS A 292 6.59 -16.29 0.36
CA LYS A 292 7.00 -17.60 0.88
C LYS A 292 7.85 -18.37 -0.14
N GLU A 293 7.41 -18.37 -1.40
CA GLU A 293 8.14 -18.98 -2.52
C GLU A 293 9.50 -18.31 -2.74
N MET A 294 9.53 -16.98 -2.82
CA MET A 294 10.76 -16.20 -2.95
C MET A 294 11.75 -16.51 -1.82
N VAL A 295 11.29 -16.53 -0.56
CA VAL A 295 12.10 -16.86 0.62
C VAL A 295 12.62 -18.30 0.55
N ALA A 296 11.81 -19.24 0.04
CA ALA A 296 12.26 -20.64 -0.15
C ALA A 296 13.41 -20.74 -1.17
N LEU A 297 13.36 -19.94 -2.24
CA LEU A 297 14.43 -19.90 -3.27
C LEU A 297 15.64 -19.09 -2.86
N ALA A 298 15.50 -18.07 -2.00
CA ALA A 298 16.57 -17.15 -1.64
C ALA A 298 17.80 -17.90 -1.05
N GLY A 299 18.97 -17.70 -1.65
CA GLY A 299 20.27 -18.21 -1.18
C GLY A 299 21.11 -17.15 -0.48
N ALA A 300 20.94 -15.87 -0.84
CA ALA A 300 21.68 -14.74 -0.26
C ALA A 300 20.81 -13.48 -0.21
N VAL A 301 21.24 -12.50 0.58
CA VAL A 301 20.66 -11.17 0.63
C VAL A 301 21.78 -10.14 0.54
N ASP A 302 21.81 -9.39 -0.56
CA ASP A 302 22.67 -8.22 -0.70
C ASP A 302 21.96 -6.98 -0.18
N HIS A 303 22.72 -5.94 0.12
CA HIS A 303 22.17 -4.66 0.53
C HIS A 303 23.00 -3.48 0.04
N VAL A 304 22.35 -2.32 -0.03
CA VAL A 304 22.98 -1.03 -0.27
C VAL A 304 22.52 -0.10 0.84
N GLU A 305 23.43 0.36 1.70
CA GLU A 305 23.10 1.38 2.69
C GLU A 305 22.76 2.70 2.01
N CYS A 306 21.80 3.42 2.57
CA CYS A 306 21.35 4.72 2.09
C CYS A 306 21.33 5.72 3.24
N ALA A 307 21.52 6.99 2.94
CA ALA A 307 21.48 8.04 3.95
C ALA A 307 20.09 8.16 4.59
N HIS A 308 19.03 8.02 3.78
CA HIS A 308 17.64 8.10 4.24
C HIS A 308 16.66 7.43 3.26
N ALA A 309 15.37 7.43 3.63
CA ALA A 309 14.32 6.72 2.89
C ALA A 309 14.14 7.21 1.43
N LEU A 310 14.36 8.50 1.14
CA LEU A 310 14.28 8.99 -0.24
C LEU A 310 15.34 8.33 -1.13
N GLU A 311 16.59 8.30 -0.68
CA GLU A 311 17.67 7.65 -1.42
C GLU A 311 17.39 6.16 -1.62
N ALA A 312 16.94 5.48 -0.56
CA ALA A 312 16.57 4.07 -0.66
C ALA A 312 15.47 3.85 -1.73
N GLY A 313 14.43 4.68 -1.74
CA GLY A 313 13.36 4.60 -2.73
C GLY A 313 13.83 4.87 -4.17
N VAL A 314 14.71 5.84 -4.38
CA VAL A 314 15.29 6.11 -5.70
C VAL A 314 16.18 4.95 -6.17
N ARG A 315 17.04 4.44 -5.29
CA ARG A 315 17.89 3.28 -5.61
C ARG A 315 17.08 2.03 -5.91
N GLU A 316 15.99 1.80 -5.16
CA GLU A 316 15.05 0.70 -5.46
C GLU A 316 14.51 0.82 -6.89
N LEU A 317 13.99 2.00 -7.28
CA LEU A 317 13.44 2.23 -8.62
C LEU A 317 14.46 1.97 -9.72
N ARG A 318 15.69 2.46 -9.55
CA ARG A 318 16.79 2.26 -10.51
C ARG A 318 17.19 0.78 -10.61
N LEU A 319 17.27 0.08 -9.49
CA LEU A 319 17.58 -1.36 -9.45
C LEU A 319 16.43 -2.20 -10.02
N LEU A 320 15.16 -1.83 -9.76
CA LEU A 320 14.00 -2.50 -10.35
C LEU A 320 14.00 -2.38 -11.88
N ALA A 321 14.36 -1.21 -12.41
CA ALA A 321 14.46 -0.98 -13.84
C ALA A 321 15.61 -1.79 -14.48
N ALA A 322 16.75 -1.93 -13.76
CA ALA A 322 17.92 -2.65 -14.26
C ALA A 322 17.75 -4.17 -14.22
N HIS A 323 17.17 -4.72 -13.15
CA HIS A 323 17.11 -6.17 -12.93
C HIS A 323 15.76 -6.80 -13.27
N ALA A 324 14.66 -6.03 -13.33
CA ALA A 324 13.29 -6.51 -13.57
C ALA A 324 12.93 -7.79 -12.78
N PRO A 325 13.10 -7.84 -11.44
CA PRO A 325 13.06 -9.07 -10.65
C PRO A 325 11.68 -9.72 -10.68
N PRO A 326 11.58 -11.08 -10.71
CA PRO A 326 10.33 -11.80 -10.95
C PRO A 326 9.28 -11.61 -9.84
N TYR A 327 9.70 -11.40 -8.59
CA TYR A 327 8.78 -11.26 -7.46
C TYR A 327 8.30 -9.82 -7.20
N ASN A 328 8.88 -8.80 -7.85
CA ASN A 328 8.33 -7.45 -7.85
C ASN A 328 7.22 -7.32 -8.90
N ARG A 329 6.12 -6.64 -8.56
CA ARG A 329 4.99 -6.39 -9.50
C ARG A 329 4.99 -4.98 -10.07
N ARG A 330 5.40 -3.99 -9.26
CA ARG A 330 5.39 -2.57 -9.62
C ARG A 330 6.76 -2.13 -10.09
N SER A 331 6.81 -1.09 -10.91
CA SER A 331 8.02 -0.37 -11.34
C SER A 331 9.12 -1.21 -12.01
N ARG A 332 8.80 -2.47 -12.42
CA ARG A 332 9.75 -3.34 -13.14
C ARG A 332 10.05 -2.88 -14.55
N PHE A 333 9.09 -2.21 -15.17
CA PHE A 333 9.13 -1.85 -16.58
C PHE A 333 8.73 -0.38 -16.75
N PRO A 334 9.61 0.57 -16.46
CA PRO A 334 9.31 2.00 -16.53
C PRO A 334 8.98 2.45 -17.97
N GLN A 335 9.44 1.73 -18.98
CA GLN A 335 9.19 2.04 -20.40
C GLN A 335 7.78 1.63 -20.88
N ARG A 336 6.94 1.01 -20.04
CA ARG A 336 5.57 0.60 -20.42
C ARG A 336 4.53 1.71 -20.36
N TRP A 337 4.92 2.90 -19.93
CA TRP A 337 4.02 4.05 -19.85
C TRP A 337 3.62 4.55 -21.25
N TRP A 338 2.36 4.96 -21.34
CA TRP A 338 1.84 5.64 -22.53
C TRP A 338 1.87 7.15 -22.33
N TRP A 339 2.10 7.85 -23.43
CA TRP A 339 2.15 9.30 -23.48
C TRP A 339 1.30 9.80 -24.63
N LEU A 340 0.76 11.01 -24.52
CA LEU A 340 0.18 11.73 -25.63
C LEU A 340 1.19 12.78 -26.11
N ALA A 341 1.48 12.76 -27.38
CA ALA A 341 2.34 13.75 -28.02
C ALA A 341 1.68 14.27 -29.28
N LEU A 342 1.97 15.51 -29.65
CA LEU A 342 1.59 16.06 -30.96
C LEU A 342 2.37 15.33 -32.04
N THR A 343 1.67 14.93 -33.11
CA THR A 343 2.29 14.29 -34.30
C THR A 343 3.05 15.32 -35.14
N ASP A 344 4.12 14.85 -35.75
CA ASP A 344 4.93 15.66 -36.68
C ASP A 344 4.36 15.54 -38.11
N GLU A 345 3.32 16.33 -38.40
CA GLU A 345 2.63 16.37 -39.70
C GLU A 345 2.01 17.76 -39.92
N ALA A 346 1.53 18.03 -41.16
CA ALA A 346 0.98 19.34 -41.51
C ALA A 346 -0.22 19.77 -40.66
N PHE A 347 -1.01 18.81 -40.20
CA PHE A 347 -2.15 19.00 -39.27
C PHE A 347 -1.95 18.10 -38.06
N PRO A 348 -1.14 18.53 -37.06
CA PRO A 348 -0.84 17.74 -35.90
C PRO A 348 -2.10 17.31 -35.12
N ARG A 349 -2.03 16.13 -34.51
CA ARG A 349 -3.04 15.60 -33.58
C ARG A 349 -2.36 15.02 -32.34
N LEU A 350 -3.11 14.79 -31.29
CA LEU A 350 -2.62 14.05 -30.14
C LEU A 350 -2.62 12.54 -30.47
N ALA A 351 -1.47 11.91 -30.36
CA ALA A 351 -1.30 10.48 -30.57
C ALA A 351 -0.71 9.79 -29.34
N ALA A 352 -1.26 8.62 -29.00
CA ALA A 352 -0.73 7.79 -27.93
C ALA A 352 0.53 7.05 -28.40
N THR A 353 1.64 7.24 -27.69
CA THR A 353 2.95 6.63 -27.97
C THR A 353 3.64 6.19 -26.68
N ARG A 354 4.54 5.20 -26.76
CA ARG A 354 5.42 4.82 -25.65
C ARG A 354 6.77 5.54 -25.68
N ALA A 355 7.13 6.08 -26.83
CA ALA A 355 8.39 6.78 -27.05
C ALA A 355 8.12 8.14 -27.70
N PRO A 356 7.67 9.15 -26.93
CA PRO A 356 7.55 10.51 -27.47
C PRO A 356 8.94 11.07 -27.79
N ARG A 357 9.04 11.78 -28.90
CA ARG A 357 10.30 12.34 -29.40
C ARG A 357 10.72 13.64 -28.71
N HIS A 358 9.78 14.27 -28.01
CA HIS A 358 9.98 15.56 -27.35
C HIS A 358 9.45 15.47 -25.92
N ASP A 359 9.96 16.32 -25.03
CA ASP A 359 9.53 16.45 -23.64
C ASP A 359 8.10 17.01 -23.51
N ARG A 360 7.58 17.64 -24.57
CA ARG A 360 6.21 18.18 -24.64
C ARG A 360 5.18 17.06 -24.86
N ALA A 361 4.99 16.26 -23.82
CA ALA A 361 4.08 15.12 -23.80
C ALA A 361 3.18 15.13 -22.57
N VAL A 362 1.91 14.70 -22.71
CA VAL A 362 0.97 14.53 -21.61
C VAL A 362 1.03 13.09 -21.11
N GLY A 363 1.15 12.89 -19.83
CA GLY A 363 1.22 11.55 -19.23
C GLY A 363 1.99 11.56 -17.91
N PRO A 364 2.38 10.38 -17.44
CA PRO A 364 2.21 9.04 -18.03
C PRO A 364 0.82 8.42 -17.82
N PHE A 365 0.39 7.58 -18.75
CA PHE A 365 -0.83 6.77 -18.66
C PHE A 365 -0.48 5.29 -18.52
N ARG A 366 -1.32 4.52 -17.80
CA ARG A 366 -1.14 3.08 -17.64
C ARG A 366 -1.59 2.28 -18.86
N SER A 367 -2.65 2.74 -19.53
CA SER A 367 -3.20 2.07 -20.72
C SER A 367 -3.21 3.00 -21.92
N ARG A 368 -3.24 2.40 -23.13
CA ARG A 368 -3.44 3.13 -24.37
C ARG A 368 -4.83 3.74 -24.44
N THR A 369 -5.83 3.01 -23.93
CA THR A 369 -7.23 3.45 -23.91
C THR A 369 -7.39 4.74 -23.11
N ASP A 370 -6.85 4.79 -21.87
CA ASP A 370 -6.88 6.02 -21.06
C ASP A 370 -6.23 7.19 -21.79
N ALA A 371 -5.09 6.94 -22.44
CA ALA A 371 -4.40 7.97 -23.23
C ALA A 371 -5.28 8.46 -24.38
N THR A 372 -5.90 7.56 -25.17
CA THR A 372 -6.74 7.95 -26.31
C THR A 372 -8.02 8.66 -25.90
N ASP A 373 -8.63 8.28 -24.78
CA ASP A 373 -9.82 8.95 -24.23
C ASP A 373 -9.51 10.40 -23.84
N ILE A 374 -8.36 10.62 -23.19
CA ILE A 374 -7.91 11.96 -22.86
C ILE A 374 -7.50 12.74 -24.10
N ALA A 375 -6.88 12.10 -25.11
CA ALA A 375 -6.57 12.75 -26.39
C ALA A 375 -7.84 13.29 -27.06
N ALA A 376 -8.91 12.49 -27.14
CA ALA A 376 -10.19 12.91 -27.70
C ALA A 376 -10.82 14.09 -26.92
N LEU A 377 -10.77 14.06 -25.59
CA LEU A 377 -11.22 15.16 -24.75
C LEU A 377 -10.44 16.44 -25.03
N LEU A 378 -9.12 16.39 -24.97
CA LEU A 378 -8.27 17.56 -25.19
C LEU A 378 -8.44 18.12 -26.61
N ALA A 379 -8.51 17.23 -27.62
CA ALA A 379 -8.73 17.61 -29.02
C ALA A 379 -10.05 18.41 -29.19
N ARG A 380 -11.14 17.96 -28.56
CA ARG A 380 -12.45 18.62 -28.59
C ARG A 380 -12.38 20.08 -28.12
N PHE A 381 -11.67 20.35 -27.02
CA PHE A 381 -11.64 21.67 -26.40
C PHE A 381 -10.48 22.57 -26.88
N THR A 382 -9.47 22.00 -27.56
CA THR A 382 -8.40 22.76 -28.20
C THR A 382 -8.64 23.01 -29.69
N GLY A 383 -9.57 22.27 -30.30
CA GLY A 383 -9.87 22.35 -31.73
C GLY A 383 -8.93 21.49 -32.59
N LEU A 384 -8.22 20.53 -31.97
CA LEU A 384 -7.42 19.56 -32.73
C LEU A 384 -8.32 18.50 -33.37
N ARG A 385 -7.87 17.96 -34.49
CA ARG A 385 -8.54 16.81 -35.13
C ARG A 385 -8.30 15.52 -34.34
N THR A 386 -9.25 14.60 -34.46
CA THR A 386 -9.20 13.27 -33.85
C THR A 386 -8.87 12.16 -34.85
N CYS A 387 -9.14 12.36 -36.15
CA CYS A 387 -8.93 11.35 -37.16
C CYS A 387 -7.47 10.89 -37.22
N THR A 388 -7.26 9.59 -37.52
CA THR A 388 -5.93 8.96 -37.53
C THR A 388 -5.24 9.01 -38.89
N ALA A 389 -5.93 9.43 -39.96
CA ALA A 389 -5.38 9.57 -41.27
C ALA A 389 -4.24 10.61 -41.30
N ARG A 390 -3.16 10.32 -42.05
CA ARG A 390 -2.10 11.29 -42.27
C ARG A 390 -2.55 12.30 -43.31
N LEU A 391 -2.60 13.58 -42.93
CA LEU A 391 -3.03 14.66 -43.80
C LEU A 391 -1.82 15.42 -44.36
N GLY A 392 -1.68 15.48 -45.67
CA GLY A 392 -0.72 16.36 -46.35
C GLY A 392 -1.20 17.82 -46.38
N ARG A 393 -0.33 18.77 -46.73
CA ARG A 393 -0.66 20.20 -46.77
C ARG A 393 -1.80 20.55 -47.76
N SER A 394 -2.00 19.76 -48.77
CA SER A 394 -3.01 19.92 -49.83
C SER A 394 -4.05 18.80 -49.84
N ALA A 395 -4.11 17.96 -48.81
CA ALA A 395 -5.06 16.86 -48.79
C ALA A 395 -6.49 17.37 -48.57
N LEU A 396 -7.31 17.22 -49.60
CA LEU A 396 -8.77 17.31 -49.47
C LEU A 396 -9.29 15.92 -49.10
N HIS A 397 -9.98 15.78 -48.00
CA HIS A 397 -10.79 14.58 -47.77
C HIS A 397 -12.00 14.60 -48.68
N GLY A 398 -12.25 13.46 -49.36
CA GLY A 398 -13.49 13.29 -50.09
C GLY A 398 -14.72 13.44 -49.18
N PRO A 399 -15.90 13.73 -49.78
CA PRO A 399 -17.13 14.01 -49.03
C PRO A 399 -17.65 12.85 -48.16
N ALA A 400 -17.02 11.70 -48.18
CA ALA A 400 -17.43 10.48 -47.48
C ALA A 400 -16.65 10.18 -46.18
N CYS A 401 -15.95 11.14 -45.61
CA CYS A 401 -15.28 10.89 -44.32
C CYS A 401 -16.29 10.91 -43.16
N PRO A 402 -16.57 9.79 -42.51
CA PRO A 402 -17.57 9.74 -41.42
C PRO A 402 -17.17 10.57 -40.19
N GLU A 403 -15.90 10.94 -40.05
CA GLU A 403 -15.40 11.77 -38.94
C GLU A 403 -15.73 13.26 -39.10
N VAL A 404 -16.21 13.70 -40.30
CA VAL A 404 -16.53 15.10 -40.59
C VAL A 404 -17.70 15.61 -39.73
N GLU A 405 -18.65 14.75 -39.42
CA GLU A 405 -19.82 15.08 -38.63
C GLU A 405 -19.52 15.11 -37.14
N VAL A 406 -18.52 14.34 -36.69
CA VAL A 406 -18.23 14.09 -35.27
C VAL A 406 -17.06 14.93 -34.75
N SER A 407 -16.14 15.35 -35.63
CA SER A 407 -14.88 16.02 -35.26
C SER A 407 -14.55 17.16 -36.22
N PRO A 408 -13.94 18.26 -35.75
CA PRO A 408 -13.43 19.31 -36.65
C PRO A 408 -12.31 18.76 -37.51
N CYS A 409 -12.65 18.29 -38.73
CA CYS A 409 -11.67 17.88 -39.70
C CYS A 409 -11.22 19.09 -40.56
N PRO A 410 -9.94 19.52 -40.50
CA PRO A 410 -9.45 20.65 -41.25
C PRO A 410 -9.60 20.47 -42.78
N ALA A 411 -9.38 19.25 -43.23
CA ALA A 411 -9.43 18.93 -44.67
C ALA A 411 -10.85 19.02 -45.26
N ALA A 412 -11.88 18.69 -44.49
CA ALA A 412 -13.28 18.81 -44.90
C ALA A 412 -13.80 20.26 -44.96
N ARG A 413 -13.19 21.15 -44.18
CA ARG A 413 -13.59 22.57 -44.06
C ARG A 413 -12.73 23.52 -44.86
N GLY A 414 -11.78 23.03 -45.65
CA GLY A 414 -10.84 23.87 -46.40
C GLY A 414 -9.90 24.69 -45.51
N VAL A 415 -9.68 24.24 -44.26
CA VAL A 415 -8.79 24.89 -43.29
C VAL A 415 -7.34 24.71 -43.72
N THR A 416 -6.59 25.80 -43.83
CA THR A 416 -5.16 25.74 -44.15
C THR A 416 -4.32 25.33 -42.94
N ALA A 417 -3.12 24.79 -43.19
CA ALA A 417 -2.18 24.46 -42.12
C ALA A 417 -1.85 25.70 -41.26
N THR A 418 -1.81 26.89 -41.84
CA THR A 418 -1.58 28.15 -41.14
C THR A 418 -2.73 28.52 -40.19
N SER A 419 -3.99 28.38 -40.61
CA SER A 419 -5.14 28.63 -39.75
C SER A 419 -5.31 27.57 -38.68
N TYR A 420 -4.90 26.32 -38.95
CA TYR A 420 -4.89 25.22 -37.97
C TYR A 420 -3.81 25.38 -36.91
N ALA A 421 -2.74 26.12 -37.18
CA ALA A 421 -1.64 26.38 -36.24
C ALA A 421 -2.15 26.98 -34.91
N ALA A 422 -3.24 27.75 -34.90
CA ALA A 422 -3.84 28.29 -33.70
C ALA A 422 -4.37 27.19 -32.75
N ALA A 423 -4.97 26.11 -33.28
CA ALA A 423 -5.41 24.97 -32.47
C ALA A 423 -4.22 24.21 -31.88
N VAL A 424 -3.16 24.05 -32.68
CA VAL A 424 -1.89 23.43 -32.23
C VAL A 424 -1.25 24.25 -31.12
N ALA A 425 -1.21 25.57 -31.26
CA ALA A 425 -0.67 26.49 -30.26
C ALA A 425 -1.46 26.42 -28.94
N ARG A 426 -2.81 26.39 -28.98
CA ARG A 426 -3.64 26.19 -27.79
C ARG A 426 -3.34 24.87 -27.09
N ALA A 427 -3.23 23.79 -27.84
CA ALA A 427 -2.89 22.49 -27.27
C ALA A 427 -1.48 22.47 -26.66
N ALA A 428 -0.51 23.08 -27.31
CA ALA A 428 0.85 23.22 -26.78
C ALA A 428 0.87 24.07 -25.50
N ALA A 429 0.20 25.24 -25.50
CA ALA A 429 0.10 26.10 -24.33
C ALA A 429 -0.60 25.39 -23.13
N LEU A 430 -1.64 24.60 -23.39
CA LEU A 430 -2.28 23.76 -22.36
C LEU A 430 -1.30 22.72 -21.79
N ILE A 431 -0.56 22.02 -22.64
CA ILE A 431 0.41 21.01 -22.23
C ILE A 431 1.54 21.65 -21.41
N ASP A 432 2.02 22.81 -21.82
CA ASP A 432 3.11 23.53 -21.14
C ASP A 432 2.65 24.27 -19.88
N GLY A 433 1.34 24.35 -19.63
CA GLY A 433 0.78 25.06 -18.47
C GLY A 433 0.76 26.59 -18.64
N GLN A 434 0.80 27.07 -19.88
CA GLN A 434 0.74 28.51 -20.22
C GLN A 434 -0.70 28.99 -20.41
N ASP A 435 -1.64 28.09 -20.68
CA ASP A 435 -3.08 28.38 -20.84
C ASP A 435 -3.93 27.19 -20.38
N ASN A 436 -5.02 27.46 -19.68
CA ASN A 436 -5.96 26.45 -19.20
C ASN A 436 -7.40 26.69 -19.70
N ALA A 437 -7.61 27.56 -20.70
CA ALA A 437 -8.93 27.90 -21.23
C ALA A 437 -9.71 26.66 -21.74
N ALA A 438 -9.00 25.66 -22.30
CA ALA A 438 -9.61 24.41 -22.73
C ALA A 438 -10.20 23.61 -21.55
N LEU A 439 -9.54 23.61 -20.38
CA LEU A 439 -10.07 22.97 -19.17
C LEU A 439 -11.29 23.74 -18.64
N ALA A 440 -11.22 25.05 -18.62
CA ALA A 440 -12.37 25.91 -18.26
C ALA A 440 -13.58 25.63 -19.16
N ALA A 441 -13.37 25.50 -20.47
CA ALA A 441 -14.42 25.17 -21.43
C ALA A 441 -15.01 23.76 -21.17
N ALA A 442 -14.17 22.77 -20.86
CA ALA A 442 -14.62 21.42 -20.52
C ALA A 442 -15.49 21.41 -19.25
N VAL A 443 -15.06 22.11 -18.20
CA VAL A 443 -15.81 22.22 -16.94
C VAL A 443 -17.16 22.93 -17.16
N ARG A 444 -17.18 24.05 -17.91
CA ARG A 444 -18.45 24.72 -18.27
C ARG A 444 -19.39 23.79 -19.04
N HIS A 445 -18.85 22.98 -19.95
CA HIS A 445 -19.67 22.03 -20.71
C HIS A 445 -20.27 20.93 -19.83
N VAL A 446 -19.54 20.45 -18.82
CA VAL A 446 -20.09 19.55 -17.79
C VAL A 446 -21.30 20.19 -17.09
N SER A 447 -21.20 21.45 -16.68
CA SER A 447 -22.30 22.17 -16.04
C SER A 447 -23.50 22.34 -16.98
N ALA A 448 -23.28 22.71 -18.24
CA ALA A 448 -24.34 22.86 -19.22
C ALA A 448 -25.09 21.54 -19.49
N LEU A 449 -24.40 20.41 -19.59
CA LEU A 449 -25.03 19.08 -19.71
C LEU A 449 -25.89 18.73 -18.48
N ALA A 450 -25.45 19.11 -17.29
CA ALA A 450 -26.21 18.88 -16.08
C ALA A 450 -27.46 19.74 -16.01
N GLU A 451 -27.38 21.01 -16.44
CA GLU A 451 -28.53 21.92 -16.55
C GLU A 451 -29.58 21.41 -17.53
N GLN A 452 -29.13 20.81 -18.62
CA GLN A 452 -29.97 20.12 -19.62
C GLN A 452 -30.47 18.75 -19.16
N ARG A 453 -30.19 18.33 -17.92
CA ARG A 453 -30.54 17.03 -17.33
C ARG A 453 -29.91 15.82 -18.03
N HIS A 454 -28.85 15.99 -18.80
CA HIS A 454 -28.10 14.91 -19.43
C HIS A 454 -27.07 14.34 -18.42
N PHE A 455 -27.56 13.83 -17.29
CA PHE A 455 -26.70 13.49 -16.13
C PHE A 455 -25.63 12.44 -16.40
N GLU A 456 -25.94 11.39 -17.18
CA GLU A 456 -24.96 10.37 -17.53
C GLU A 456 -23.82 10.93 -18.40
N SER A 457 -24.16 11.78 -19.37
CA SER A 457 -23.18 12.42 -20.24
C SER A 457 -22.34 13.43 -19.46
N ALA A 458 -22.97 14.19 -18.55
CA ALA A 458 -22.28 15.08 -17.63
C ALA A 458 -21.32 14.32 -16.71
N ALA A 459 -21.74 13.18 -16.14
CA ALA A 459 -20.90 12.37 -15.27
C ALA A 459 -19.70 11.78 -16.02
N ARG A 460 -19.92 11.22 -17.21
CA ARG A 460 -18.82 10.69 -18.06
C ARG A 460 -17.82 11.77 -18.45
N LEU A 461 -18.31 12.96 -18.85
CA LEU A 461 -17.44 14.07 -19.21
C LEU A 461 -16.70 14.62 -17.97
N ARG A 462 -17.36 14.75 -16.83
CA ARG A 462 -16.78 15.15 -15.56
C ARG A 462 -15.61 14.25 -15.19
N ASP A 463 -15.80 12.93 -15.21
CA ASP A 463 -14.78 11.96 -14.81
C ASP A 463 -13.55 11.98 -15.73
N ARG A 464 -13.78 12.13 -17.04
CA ARG A 464 -12.70 12.29 -18.04
C ARG A 464 -11.97 13.63 -17.85
N THR A 465 -12.71 14.71 -17.62
CA THR A 465 -12.11 16.04 -17.37
C THR A 465 -11.27 16.04 -16.10
N ALA A 466 -11.75 15.43 -15.02
CA ALA A 466 -10.99 15.29 -13.79
C ALA A 466 -9.68 14.50 -14.02
N THR A 467 -9.74 13.38 -14.75
CA THR A 467 -8.56 12.60 -15.11
C THR A 467 -7.56 13.39 -15.97
N ALA A 468 -8.06 14.20 -16.92
CA ALA A 468 -7.22 15.07 -17.75
C ALA A 468 -6.50 16.13 -16.91
N ILE A 469 -7.25 16.83 -16.02
CA ILE A 469 -6.69 17.83 -15.10
C ILE A 469 -5.57 17.22 -14.24
N GLU A 470 -5.84 16.09 -13.61
CA GLU A 470 -4.87 15.41 -12.75
C GLU A 470 -3.60 14.98 -13.51
N THR A 471 -3.79 14.47 -14.73
CA THR A 471 -2.68 14.00 -15.55
C THR A 471 -1.83 15.17 -16.05
N LEU A 472 -2.47 16.25 -16.52
CA LEU A 472 -1.78 17.48 -16.92
C LEU A 472 -1.04 18.09 -15.73
N TRP A 473 -1.71 18.29 -14.60
CA TRP A 473 -1.12 18.87 -13.39
C TRP A 473 0.09 18.09 -12.90
N ARG A 474 -0.02 16.77 -12.81
CA ARG A 474 1.09 15.91 -12.46
C ARG A 474 2.25 16.05 -13.46
N GLY A 475 1.97 15.97 -14.77
CA GLY A 475 2.99 16.10 -15.81
C GLY A 475 3.69 17.45 -15.79
N GLN A 476 2.95 18.55 -15.59
CA GLN A 476 3.47 19.90 -15.50
C GLN A 476 4.41 20.08 -14.29
N ARG A 477 4.02 19.57 -13.11
CA ARG A 477 4.87 19.59 -11.92
C ARG A 477 6.16 18.78 -12.08
N LEU A 478 6.08 17.61 -12.68
CA LEU A 478 7.26 16.77 -12.91
C LEU A 478 8.20 17.42 -13.92
N ARG A 479 7.67 18.04 -14.97
CA ARG A 479 8.50 18.78 -15.94
C ARG A 479 9.14 20.02 -15.31
N ALA A 480 8.42 20.78 -14.51
CA ALA A 480 8.97 21.92 -13.79
C ALA A 480 10.17 21.52 -12.90
N LEU A 481 10.07 20.39 -12.21
CA LEU A 481 11.19 19.86 -11.44
C LEU A 481 12.34 19.36 -12.32
N ALA A 482 12.02 18.70 -13.44
CA ALA A 482 13.00 18.17 -14.38
C ALA A 482 13.67 19.27 -15.25
N SER A 483 13.14 20.48 -15.29
CA SER A 483 13.79 21.62 -15.96
C SER A 483 14.87 22.29 -15.12
N LEU A 484 14.90 22.06 -13.79
CA LEU A 484 15.88 22.65 -12.91
C LEU A 484 17.26 21.99 -13.07
N PRO A 485 18.32 22.75 -13.39
CA PRO A 485 19.68 22.22 -13.40
C PRO A 485 20.09 21.64 -12.04
N GLU A 486 19.75 22.34 -10.96
CA GLU A 486 20.00 21.84 -9.60
C GLU A 486 19.00 22.41 -8.58
N LEU A 487 18.60 21.58 -7.65
CA LEU A 487 17.84 21.93 -6.45
C LEU A 487 18.43 21.18 -5.27
N ILE A 488 18.77 21.89 -4.20
CA ILE A 488 19.22 21.30 -2.93
C ILE A 488 18.12 21.54 -1.89
N ALA A 489 17.72 20.47 -1.20
CA ALA A 489 16.68 20.55 -0.19
C ALA A 489 17.04 19.76 1.07
N ALA A 490 16.46 20.19 2.19
CA ALA A 490 16.60 19.57 3.51
C ALA A 490 15.23 19.27 4.10
N ALA A 491 15.02 18.04 4.56
CA ALA A 491 13.84 17.61 5.31
C ALA A 491 14.22 17.32 6.76
N PRO A 492 13.39 17.65 7.76
CA PRO A 492 13.66 17.28 9.14
C PRO A 492 13.60 15.73 9.29
N ASP A 493 14.52 15.17 10.08
CA ASP A 493 14.57 13.73 10.39
C ASP A 493 13.43 13.29 11.31
N SER A 494 12.90 14.21 12.11
CA SER A 494 11.77 13.95 13.00
C SER A 494 10.70 15.04 12.89
N PRO A 495 9.41 14.71 13.13
CA PRO A 495 8.29 15.66 13.01
C PRO A 495 8.41 16.87 13.95
N ASP A 496 9.06 16.71 15.10
CA ASP A 496 9.29 17.77 16.09
C ASP A 496 10.47 18.69 15.74
N GLY A 497 11.20 18.43 14.64
CA GLY A 497 12.35 19.19 14.17
C GLY A 497 13.58 19.11 15.08
N ARG A 498 13.54 18.26 16.12
CA ARG A 498 14.64 18.11 17.09
C ARG A 498 15.67 17.06 16.68
N GLY A 499 15.43 16.34 15.59
CA GLY A 499 16.37 15.42 14.96
C GLY A 499 17.49 16.14 14.19
N GLY A 500 17.99 15.49 13.16
CA GLY A 500 18.86 16.09 12.16
C GLY A 500 18.07 16.47 10.90
N TYR A 501 18.78 16.52 9.78
CA TYR A 501 18.20 16.79 8.47
C TYR A 501 18.58 15.72 7.47
N HIS A 502 17.62 15.25 6.69
CA HIS A 502 17.83 14.49 5.47
C HIS A 502 18.09 15.46 4.32
N LEU A 503 19.20 15.32 3.63
CA LEU A 503 19.67 16.22 2.60
C LEU A 503 19.63 15.56 1.23
N ALA A 504 19.21 16.29 0.20
CA ALA A 504 19.15 15.80 -1.16
C ALA A 504 19.66 16.85 -2.15
N VAL A 505 20.54 16.44 -3.05
CA VAL A 505 20.94 17.18 -4.26
C VAL A 505 20.18 16.57 -5.43
N ILE A 506 19.38 17.37 -6.10
CA ILE A 506 18.48 16.96 -7.19
C ILE A 506 18.92 17.72 -8.43
N ARG A 507 19.16 17.00 -9.54
CA ARG A 507 19.51 17.60 -10.84
C ARG A 507 18.54 17.07 -11.89
N TYR A 508 17.91 17.99 -12.63
CA TYR A 508 16.94 17.64 -13.67
C TYR A 508 15.90 16.59 -13.21
N GLY A 509 15.36 16.78 -11.99
CA GLY A 509 14.35 15.90 -11.42
C GLY A 509 14.84 14.53 -10.97
N GLN A 510 16.14 14.26 -10.96
CA GLN A 510 16.78 13.03 -10.51
C GLN A 510 17.64 13.27 -9.28
N LEU A 511 17.74 12.28 -8.39
CA LEU A 511 18.59 12.36 -7.21
C LEU A 511 20.06 12.19 -7.61
N ALA A 512 20.84 13.25 -7.44
CA ALA A 512 22.27 13.28 -7.75
C ALA A 512 23.14 12.89 -6.55
N ALA A 513 22.73 13.27 -5.33
CA ALA A 513 23.37 12.87 -4.08
C ALA A 513 22.37 12.94 -2.92
N ALA A 514 22.67 12.22 -1.84
CA ALA A 514 21.91 12.24 -0.60
C ALA A 514 22.86 12.21 0.62
N GLY A 515 22.41 12.76 1.74
CA GLY A 515 23.17 12.77 2.98
C GLY A 515 22.28 13.01 4.20
N THR A 516 22.87 12.91 5.37
CA THR A 516 22.18 13.18 6.64
C THR A 516 23.06 14.05 7.52
N ALA A 517 22.57 15.22 7.90
CA ALA A 517 23.14 16.01 8.97
C ALA A 517 22.51 15.57 10.29
N ARG A 518 23.28 14.92 11.16
CA ARG A 518 22.79 14.45 12.46
C ARG A 518 22.50 15.63 13.39
N ARG A 519 21.73 15.41 14.43
CA ARG A 519 21.49 16.39 15.48
C ARG A 519 22.81 16.99 15.99
N GLY A 520 22.89 18.32 16.06
CA GLY A 520 24.09 19.05 16.48
C GLY A 520 25.16 19.24 15.40
N VAL A 521 24.98 18.67 14.21
CA VAL A 521 25.88 18.87 13.06
C VAL A 521 25.29 19.99 12.18
N PRO A 522 26.02 21.07 11.89
CA PRO A 522 25.57 22.10 10.96
C PRO A 522 25.31 21.50 9.58
N PRO A 523 24.16 21.77 8.95
CA PRO A 523 23.80 21.11 7.69
C PRO A 523 24.61 21.62 6.49
N MET A 524 25.05 22.87 6.48
CA MET A 524 25.73 23.47 5.33
C MET A 524 27.05 22.78 4.94
N PRO A 525 27.99 22.48 5.85
CA PRO A 525 29.19 21.70 5.50
C PRO A 525 28.89 20.30 4.95
N VAL A 526 27.81 19.66 5.42
CA VAL A 526 27.39 18.37 4.90
C VAL A 526 26.83 18.52 3.49
N ILE A 527 26.05 19.57 3.24
CA ILE A 527 25.55 19.92 1.90
C ILE A 527 26.69 20.12 0.93
N ASP A 528 27.71 20.91 1.30
CA ASP A 528 28.85 21.17 0.43
C ASP A 528 29.63 19.89 0.11
N ALA A 529 29.77 18.98 1.08
CA ALA A 529 30.43 17.69 0.88
C ALA A 529 29.65 16.78 -0.08
N ILE A 530 28.32 16.63 0.11
CA ILE A 530 27.50 15.79 -0.78
C ILE A 530 27.35 16.42 -2.17
N HIS A 531 27.34 17.76 -2.26
CA HIS A 531 27.28 18.48 -3.52
C HIS A 531 28.55 18.28 -4.36
N ALA A 532 29.73 18.33 -3.73
CA ALA A 532 31.00 18.08 -4.40
C ALA A 532 31.08 16.64 -4.99
N GLY A 533 30.47 15.65 -4.33
CA GLY A 533 30.41 14.26 -4.80
C GLY A 533 29.16 13.93 -5.64
N ALA A 534 28.31 14.89 -5.97
CA ALA A 534 27.04 14.64 -6.63
C ALA A 534 27.24 14.23 -8.09
N GLN A 535 26.48 13.21 -8.52
CA GLN A 535 26.51 12.68 -9.89
C GLN A 535 26.16 13.76 -10.92
N ALA A 536 26.95 13.82 -12.02
CA ALA A 536 26.57 14.58 -13.19
C ALA A 536 25.38 13.89 -13.89
N ILE A 537 24.33 14.66 -14.17
CA ILE A 537 23.12 14.18 -14.84
C ILE A 537 22.96 14.95 -16.12
N LEU A 538 22.82 14.23 -17.24
CA LEU A 538 22.59 14.81 -18.56
C LEU A 538 21.09 14.78 -18.87
N ARG A 539 20.53 15.95 -19.22
CA ARG A 539 19.16 16.06 -19.72
C ARG A 539 19.06 15.56 -21.15
N THR A 540 18.02 14.83 -21.47
CA THR A 540 17.70 14.35 -22.82
C THR A 540 16.41 15.02 -23.33
N ALA A 541 16.14 14.88 -24.63
CA ALA A 541 14.88 15.36 -25.24
C ALA A 541 13.65 14.49 -24.90
N ALA A 542 13.83 13.38 -24.19
CA ALA A 542 12.73 12.50 -23.77
C ALA A 542 11.85 13.22 -22.69
N PRO A 543 10.61 12.75 -22.47
CA PRO A 543 9.74 13.29 -21.43
C PRO A 543 10.45 13.38 -20.09
N ILE A 544 10.21 14.46 -19.37
CA ILE A 544 10.81 14.72 -18.05
C ILE A 544 12.37 14.69 -18.13
N GLY A 545 12.94 15.17 -19.26
CA GLY A 545 14.40 15.22 -19.43
C GLY A 545 15.11 13.87 -19.44
N GLY A 546 14.36 12.76 -19.63
CA GLY A 546 14.88 11.39 -19.57
C GLY A 546 14.90 10.77 -18.17
N ALA A 547 14.44 11.49 -17.14
CA ALA A 547 14.31 10.96 -15.79
C ALA A 547 13.24 9.85 -15.71
N LEU A 548 13.42 8.90 -14.81
CA LEU A 548 12.36 7.95 -14.49
C LEU A 548 11.19 8.69 -13.84
N VAL A 549 9.99 8.53 -14.40
CA VAL A 549 8.77 9.19 -13.91
C VAL A 549 8.54 8.93 -12.42
N GLU A 550 8.72 7.68 -12.01
CA GLU A 550 8.53 7.26 -10.63
C GLU A 550 9.56 7.91 -9.69
N GLU A 551 10.79 8.08 -10.13
CA GLU A 551 11.85 8.76 -9.38
C GLU A 551 11.51 10.24 -9.18
N THR A 552 11.22 10.96 -10.28
CA THR A 552 10.85 12.37 -10.21
C THR A 552 9.59 12.59 -9.38
N ALA A 553 8.60 11.68 -9.49
CA ALA A 553 7.38 11.72 -8.67
C ALA A 553 7.64 11.42 -7.18
N LEU A 554 8.59 10.55 -6.86
CA LEU A 554 9.03 10.28 -5.49
C LEU A 554 9.69 11.51 -4.88
N ILE A 555 10.59 12.14 -5.61
CA ILE A 555 11.27 13.39 -5.21
C ILE A 555 10.25 14.53 -5.03
N ALA A 556 9.32 14.71 -5.98
CA ALA A 556 8.29 15.75 -5.88
C ALA A 556 7.39 15.57 -4.65
N ARG A 557 7.06 14.33 -4.28
CA ARG A 557 6.31 14.03 -3.04
C ARG A 557 7.13 14.34 -1.79
N TRP A 558 8.40 13.98 -1.80
CA TRP A 558 9.30 14.26 -0.69
C TRP A 558 9.47 15.76 -0.49
N LEU A 559 9.65 16.55 -1.56
CA LEU A 559 9.73 18.01 -1.52
C LEU A 559 8.43 18.66 -1.00
N ALA A 560 7.27 18.04 -1.20
CA ALA A 560 5.98 18.50 -0.68
C ALA A 560 5.73 18.05 0.78
N GLY A 561 6.67 17.35 1.40
CA GLY A 561 6.57 16.89 2.78
C GLY A 561 6.61 18.04 3.79
N PRO A 562 6.06 17.83 5.00
CA PRO A 562 6.04 18.85 6.03
C PRO A 562 7.47 19.20 6.48
N GLY A 563 7.75 20.49 6.64
CA GLY A 563 9.03 20.99 7.13
C GLY A 563 10.20 20.90 6.14
N VAL A 564 9.98 20.43 4.91
CA VAL A 564 11.02 20.45 3.88
C VAL A 564 11.34 21.88 3.49
N ARG A 565 12.63 22.19 3.42
CA ARG A 565 13.15 23.51 3.04
C ARG A 565 14.01 23.37 1.79
N VAL A 566 13.80 24.25 0.83
CA VAL A 566 14.70 24.44 -0.30
C VAL A 566 15.88 25.28 0.19
N VAL A 567 17.08 24.77 0.03
CA VAL A 567 18.32 25.43 0.46
C VAL A 567 18.92 26.26 -0.67
N ARG A 568 18.96 25.67 -1.88
CA ARG A 568 19.50 26.33 -3.08
C ARG A 568 18.75 25.86 -4.31
N VAL A 569 18.50 26.76 -5.24
CA VAL A 569 17.97 26.44 -6.58
C VAL A 569 18.87 27.10 -7.60
N THR A 570 19.27 26.37 -8.63
CA THR A 570 19.89 26.90 -9.82
C THR A 570 18.90 26.80 -10.95
N ALA A 571 18.53 27.90 -11.57
CA ALA A 571 17.64 27.97 -12.73
C ALA A 571 18.45 28.40 -13.97
N GLU A 572 17.93 28.08 -15.17
CA GLU A 572 18.55 28.50 -16.42
C GLU A 572 18.28 29.99 -16.74
N THR A 573 17.32 30.60 -16.03
CA THR A 573 16.95 32.03 -16.16
C THR A 573 17.00 32.73 -14.81
N ASP A 574 17.20 34.04 -14.81
CA ASP A 574 17.21 34.89 -13.61
C ASP A 574 15.83 34.97 -12.92
N GLU A 575 14.75 34.50 -13.58
CA GLU A 575 13.40 34.53 -13.02
C GLU A 575 13.15 33.46 -11.93
N GLY A 576 14.12 32.59 -11.66
CA GLY A 576 14.04 31.54 -10.65
C GLY A 576 13.09 30.40 -11.05
N TRP A 577 12.74 29.56 -10.06
CA TRP A 577 11.82 28.45 -10.26
C TRP A 577 10.39 28.88 -9.94
N ALA A 578 9.55 28.90 -10.97
CA ALA A 578 8.11 29.09 -10.83
C ALA A 578 7.35 27.90 -11.38
N SER A 579 6.33 27.45 -10.63
CA SER A 579 5.33 26.53 -11.21
C SER A 579 4.49 27.31 -12.22
N PRO A 580 4.12 26.74 -13.38
CA PRO A 580 3.32 27.43 -14.38
C PRO A 580 2.00 27.96 -13.79
N LEU A 581 1.79 29.27 -13.79
CA LEU A 581 0.63 29.92 -13.17
C LEU A 581 -0.70 29.57 -13.87
N ALA A 582 -0.68 29.42 -15.20
CA ALA A 582 -1.84 29.03 -16.01
C ALA A 582 -1.91 27.51 -16.22
N SER A 583 -1.34 26.73 -15.31
CA SER A 583 -1.34 25.28 -15.34
C SER A 583 -2.74 24.68 -15.06
N ALA A 584 -2.82 23.36 -15.06
CA ALA A 584 -4.01 22.64 -14.60
C ALA A 584 -4.23 22.71 -13.08
N GLY A 585 -3.26 23.25 -12.31
CA GLY A 585 -3.29 23.34 -10.85
C GLY A 585 -4.53 24.02 -10.27
N PRO A 586 -4.98 25.20 -10.75
CA PRO A 586 -6.21 25.85 -10.30
C PRO A 586 -7.45 24.97 -10.36
N TRP A 587 -7.48 23.97 -11.26
CA TRP A 587 -8.60 23.03 -11.42
C TRP A 587 -8.48 21.78 -10.54
N SER A 588 -7.40 21.64 -9.76
CA SER A 588 -7.14 20.44 -8.94
C SER A 588 -8.24 20.20 -7.89
N ALA A 589 -8.74 21.24 -7.24
CA ALA A 589 -9.84 21.13 -6.28
C ALA A 589 -11.14 20.64 -6.93
N TRP A 590 -11.46 21.14 -8.13
CA TRP A 590 -12.60 20.65 -8.90
C TRP A 590 -12.44 19.18 -9.27
N ALA A 591 -11.28 18.76 -9.73
CA ALA A 591 -10.97 17.37 -10.06
C ALA A 591 -11.05 16.46 -8.84
N ALA A 592 -10.60 16.91 -7.66
CA ALA A 592 -10.71 16.17 -6.41
C ALA A 592 -12.19 15.98 -5.99
N SER A 593 -13.01 17.04 -6.09
CA SER A 593 -14.45 16.95 -5.84
C SER A 593 -15.15 15.98 -6.78
N ALA A 594 -14.83 16.03 -8.08
CA ALA A 594 -15.37 15.11 -9.09
C ALA A 594 -15.01 13.63 -8.78
N ARG A 595 -13.79 13.38 -8.30
CA ARG A 595 -13.36 12.04 -7.88
C ARG A 595 -14.11 11.56 -6.65
N SER A 596 -14.27 12.40 -5.64
CA SER A 596 -15.05 12.08 -4.44
C SER A 596 -16.50 11.73 -4.78
N ALA A 597 -17.12 12.49 -5.67
CA ALA A 597 -18.46 12.21 -6.16
C ALA A 597 -18.56 10.85 -6.89
N ARG A 598 -17.55 10.51 -7.70
CA ARG A 598 -17.46 9.18 -8.35
C ARG A 598 -17.31 8.05 -7.35
N LEU A 599 -16.47 8.19 -6.33
CA LEU A 599 -16.27 7.18 -5.30
C LEU A 599 -17.52 6.97 -4.45
N ALA A 600 -18.20 8.06 -4.05
CA ALA A 600 -19.47 7.99 -3.33
C ALA A 600 -20.54 7.24 -4.14
N TRP A 601 -20.62 7.52 -5.46
CA TRP A 601 -21.50 6.81 -6.37
C TRP A 601 -21.22 5.30 -6.47
N GLN A 602 -19.95 4.90 -6.48
CA GLN A 602 -19.54 3.49 -6.54
C GLN A 602 -19.76 2.74 -5.22
N GLN A 603 -19.83 3.44 -4.10
CA GLN A 603 -20.01 2.88 -2.75
C GLN A 603 -21.46 2.89 -2.29
N ASP A 604 -22.40 3.44 -3.08
CA ASP A 604 -23.82 3.48 -2.74
C ASP A 604 -24.40 2.05 -2.70
N PRO A 605 -24.76 1.52 -1.52
CA PRO A 605 -25.26 0.15 -1.36
C PRO A 605 -26.60 -0.08 -2.06
N ALA A 606 -27.35 0.98 -2.38
CA ALA A 606 -28.60 0.88 -3.14
C ALA A 606 -28.38 0.46 -4.61
N ARG A 607 -27.13 0.44 -5.08
CA ARG A 607 -26.71 0.15 -6.45
C ARG A 607 -25.84 -1.08 -6.62
N ALA A 608 -25.58 -1.84 -5.54
CA ALA A 608 -24.98 -3.16 -5.66
C ALA A 608 -25.90 -4.00 -6.58
N PRO A 609 -25.36 -4.68 -7.61
CA PRO A 609 -26.19 -5.49 -8.49
C PRO A 609 -26.90 -6.55 -7.65
N ARG A 610 -28.20 -6.38 -7.45
CA ARG A 610 -29.07 -7.43 -6.90
C ARG A 610 -29.05 -8.55 -7.92
N GLY A 611 -28.47 -9.68 -7.55
CA GLY A 611 -28.52 -10.86 -8.38
C GLY A 611 -29.95 -11.18 -8.77
N GLY A 612 -30.24 -11.16 -10.07
CA GLY A 612 -31.42 -11.69 -10.73
C GLY A 612 -32.71 -10.99 -10.40
N ASP A 613 -33.03 -9.91 -11.12
CA ASP A 613 -34.35 -9.80 -11.74
C ASP A 613 -34.34 -8.70 -12.83
N SER A 614 -34.73 -9.09 -14.04
CA SER A 614 -34.92 -8.19 -15.17
C SER A 614 -36.30 -7.54 -15.06
N GLY A 615 -36.38 -6.41 -14.37
CA GLY A 615 -37.58 -5.59 -14.27
C GLY A 615 -37.25 -4.11 -14.49
N LEU A 616 -37.70 -3.57 -15.60
CA LEU A 616 -37.72 -2.15 -15.93
C LEU A 616 -38.41 -1.34 -14.83
N LEU A 617 -37.63 -0.69 -13.94
CA LEU A 617 -38.12 0.37 -13.09
C LEU A 617 -37.12 1.54 -13.18
N ALA A 618 -37.64 2.71 -13.53
CA ALA A 618 -36.93 3.97 -13.59
C ALA A 618 -36.28 4.29 -12.23
N GLU A 619 -34.95 4.36 -12.21
CA GLU A 619 -34.18 4.70 -11.00
C GLU A 619 -34.26 6.21 -10.70
N PRO A 620 -34.34 6.62 -9.42
CA PRO A 620 -34.25 8.03 -9.06
C PRO A 620 -32.86 8.58 -9.36
N HIS A 621 -32.77 9.60 -10.18
CA HIS A 621 -31.54 10.29 -10.52
C HIS A 621 -30.94 11.01 -9.29
N PRO A 622 -29.61 10.96 -9.10
CA PRO A 622 -28.95 11.69 -8.01
C PRO A 622 -29.18 13.20 -8.16
N SER A 623 -29.31 13.89 -7.02
CA SER A 623 -29.50 15.34 -7.00
C SER A 623 -28.28 16.08 -7.59
N ARG A 624 -28.52 17.29 -8.12
CA ARG A 624 -27.50 18.19 -8.65
C ARG A 624 -26.34 18.40 -7.65
N GLU A 625 -26.61 18.47 -6.36
CA GLU A 625 -25.62 18.63 -5.28
C GLU A 625 -24.73 17.39 -5.10
N GLN A 626 -25.25 16.18 -5.30
CA GLN A 626 -24.49 14.93 -5.22
C GLN A 626 -23.54 14.73 -6.42
N LEU A 627 -23.92 15.23 -7.60
CA LEU A 627 -23.10 15.11 -8.81
C LEU A 627 -22.00 16.19 -8.90
N PHE A 628 -22.21 17.38 -8.35
CA PHE A 628 -21.36 18.53 -8.63
C PHE A 628 -20.80 19.24 -7.39
N GLY A 629 -21.24 18.91 -6.18
CA GLY A 629 -20.95 19.67 -4.97
C GLY A 629 -21.56 21.09 -5.04
N ARG A 630 -21.79 21.74 -3.93
CA ARG A 630 -22.20 23.16 -3.93
C ARG A 630 -21.04 24.01 -4.42
N PRO A 631 -21.19 24.87 -5.46
CA PRO A 631 -20.23 25.91 -5.71
C PRO A 631 -20.21 26.82 -4.47
N ARG A 632 -19.09 26.98 -3.80
CA ARG A 632 -18.91 28.08 -2.86
C ARG A 632 -19.03 29.37 -3.68
N VAL A 633 -20.10 30.09 -3.47
CA VAL A 633 -20.22 31.48 -3.89
C VAL A 633 -19.46 32.30 -2.84
N ASP A 634 -18.15 32.41 -3.01
CA ASP A 634 -17.40 33.42 -2.29
C ASP A 634 -17.67 34.74 -2.99
N GLY A 635 -18.39 35.59 -2.30
CA GLY A 635 -18.57 36.99 -2.69
C GLY A 635 -17.24 37.70 -2.74
N GLY A 636 -16.97 38.32 -3.86
CA GLY A 636 -15.96 39.29 -4.24
C GLY A 636 -14.80 39.55 -3.27
N ALA A 637 -13.69 38.91 -3.54
CA ALA A 637 -12.34 39.42 -3.26
C ALA A 637 -11.40 38.86 -4.32
N GLY A 638 -10.57 39.72 -4.90
CA GLY A 638 -9.65 39.39 -6.00
C GLY A 638 -8.68 38.24 -5.69
N PRO A 639 -7.93 37.76 -6.69
CA PRO A 639 -7.17 36.54 -6.61
C PRO A 639 -6.07 36.64 -5.52
N SER A 640 -6.36 36.09 -4.35
CA SER A 640 -5.33 35.86 -3.34
C SER A 640 -4.47 34.70 -3.81
N GLN A 641 -3.19 34.96 -3.99
CA GLN A 641 -2.15 33.96 -4.22
C GLN A 641 -2.26 32.84 -3.18
N PRO A 642 -2.03 31.59 -3.54
CA PRO A 642 -1.86 30.53 -2.56
C PRO A 642 -0.52 30.76 -1.83
N PHE A 643 -0.61 31.28 -0.62
CA PHE A 643 0.51 31.34 0.31
C PHE A 643 0.99 29.91 0.59
N LEU A 644 2.26 29.66 0.32
CA LEU A 644 3.02 28.61 1.00
C LEU A 644 3.20 29.08 2.46
N PRO A 645 2.89 28.29 3.47
CA PRO A 645 3.07 28.73 4.85
C PRO A 645 4.58 28.90 5.13
N GLY A 646 4.97 30.14 5.42
CA GLY A 646 6.20 30.47 6.15
C GLY A 646 7.47 30.70 5.35
N GLY A 647 7.47 31.53 4.33
CA GLY A 647 8.70 32.08 3.76
C GLY A 647 8.71 33.62 3.82
N GLN A 648 9.45 34.22 4.73
CA GLN A 648 9.75 35.64 4.64
C GLN A 648 10.62 35.89 3.39
N PRO A 649 10.42 37.00 2.68
CA PRO A 649 11.28 37.36 1.55
C PRO A 649 12.69 37.73 2.08
N PHE A 650 13.69 37.02 1.58
CA PHE A 650 15.07 37.45 1.77
C PHE A 650 15.31 38.68 0.90
N SER A 651 15.56 39.81 1.56
CA SER A 651 16.16 41.02 0.98
C SER A 651 17.58 40.71 0.55
N ALA A 652 17.88 40.89 -0.73
CA ALA A 652 19.23 40.91 -1.24
C ALA A 652 19.91 42.22 -0.78
N ALA A 653 20.91 42.11 0.07
CA ALA A 653 21.91 43.14 0.25
C ALA A 653 23.20 42.50 0.79
N GLY A 654 24.31 42.69 0.05
CA GLY A 654 25.70 42.45 0.45
C GLY A 654 26.29 41.15 -0.09
#